data_8dae2e6d364fe8ed913b40f4d931dde4
#
_entry.id   8dae2e6d364fe8ed913b40f4d931dde4
#
_cell.length_a   1.000
_cell.length_b   1.000
_cell.length_c   1.000
_cell.angle_alpha   90.00
_cell.angle_beta   90.00
_cell.angle_gamma   90.00
#
_symmetry.space_group_name_H-M   'P 1'
#
loop_
_entity.id
_entity.type
_entity.pdbx_description
1 polymer ?
#
loop_
_entity_poly.entity_id
_entity_poly.type
_entity_poly.pdbx_seq_one_letter_code
_entity_poly.pdbx_strand_id
1 'polypeptide(L)'
;MTLLNGLKCSVFMLLMCFALCVNGVNARRATVDLAGEWKFSTSLAGDSAITVKLPGTTDTNGVGVINDNHGETTQLTRRTTFSGKAYYSRAVDIPADWKGRHITLMLERTRPSEVWVDGAMIGSCRYLSTPHRYDLSEALSPGRHIITVMVDNGDAIPEQIKSSSHACTESTQTNWNGIIGRIELQAVNPLHVSSLSAWPDVDSRSFKVVADLSRDKSLNGKSMTIGVGDRRVTLPLRDGVTRYEAVVALGDTARLWSEWTPVRHIVTAVIPGVDSASVKAGLRDFKAKGRQMSINDIVTFLRGRHDACVWPLTAHVAMDVDSWRDYFRTIKDYGLNHVRFHSWCPPDACFEAADMEGIYLQPELPIWGVFSKDSEELMQFLLEDGKRIHEEYGNHPSFVMFALGNELWGEIPVMSEFIETFRGIDSRHLYAYGSNVYLGYNGHIDGEDFMVTCRVGGGDGYSTHTRASFSFYDADEGGYLNNTPPNTVMNFQKAVELSPVPVVGHETGQYQIYPDYAEMSKYTGVLRPDNFAEFKRRLEAARLGGQALDFHRASGAWAVELYRADIEMNLRTPDMAGFQLLDLQDYPGQGTALVGVLDAFMDNKGLVAPEEWRRWCDEVVLLAEMPRYTYNEGEMLEVDLAVADYGNRALAGDTLVWKLCHGDVVVENGRMVLPEGRGLLDVGHINVPLATRSKARRMDLRLELVGTDITNSYPLWVYPAGGELSPGDVIIASSLSDDVTKALRNGASVLLAPSRSIVDSTTVGALFMTDYWNYRMFKTISENNNRPVSPGTMGLLINASHPALAQFPTDYHTSWQWDGI
;
A
#
# COMPACT_ATOMS: atom_id res chain seq x y z
N MET A 1 34.16 -10.76 -25.98
CA MET A 1 34.30 -10.45 -24.56
C MET A 1 35.25 -9.28 -24.27
N THR A 2 35.40 -8.33 -25.21
CA THR A 2 36.38 -7.22 -25.13
C THR A 2 35.79 -5.86 -25.56
N LEU A 3 34.51 -5.75 -25.79
CA LEU A 3 33.84 -4.50 -26.19
C LEU A 3 32.85 -3.93 -25.16
N LEU A 4 32.54 -4.68 -24.07
CA LEU A 4 31.65 -4.20 -23.00
C LEU A 4 32.36 -3.47 -21.85
N ASN A 5 33.69 -3.56 -21.76
CA ASN A 5 34.43 -2.90 -20.67
C ASN A 5 34.83 -1.43 -21.00
N GLY A 6 34.71 -1.02 -22.24
CA GLY A 6 35.03 0.36 -22.66
C GLY A 6 33.94 1.38 -22.35
N LEU A 7 32.67 0.95 -22.33
CA LEU A 7 31.52 1.86 -22.09
C LEU A 7 31.31 2.17 -20.61
N LYS A 8 31.64 1.25 -19.71
CA LYS A 8 31.48 1.47 -18.26
C LYS A 8 32.50 2.44 -17.66
N CYS A 9 33.71 2.50 -18.21
CA CYS A 9 34.72 3.47 -17.80
C CYS A 9 34.44 4.90 -18.28
N SER A 10 33.83 5.06 -19.47
CA SER A 10 33.52 6.39 -20.02
C SER A 10 32.35 7.08 -19.32
N VAL A 11 31.35 6.31 -18.83
CA VAL A 11 30.22 6.87 -18.07
C VAL A 11 30.65 7.22 -16.65
N PHE A 12 31.54 6.46 -16.03
CA PHE A 12 32.09 6.77 -14.69
C PHE A 12 33.02 8.01 -14.71
N MET A 13 33.78 8.21 -15.81
CA MET A 13 34.62 9.38 -16.00
C MET A 13 33.80 10.63 -16.33
N LEU A 14 32.64 10.52 -17.02
CA LEU A 14 31.76 11.67 -17.26
C LEU A 14 31.03 12.13 -16.00
N LEU A 15 30.65 11.22 -15.09
CA LEU A 15 30.08 11.56 -13.79
C LEU A 15 31.11 12.17 -12.83
N MET A 16 32.39 11.77 -12.91
CA MET A 16 33.49 12.39 -12.14
C MET A 16 33.92 13.75 -12.70
N CYS A 17 33.82 13.99 -14.03
CA CYS A 17 34.11 15.28 -14.64
C CYS A 17 33.01 16.32 -14.37
N PHE A 18 31.74 15.97 -14.13
CA PHE A 18 30.71 16.94 -13.75
C PHE A 18 30.84 17.40 -12.28
N ALA A 19 31.45 16.60 -11.40
CA ALA A 19 31.77 16.99 -10.02
C ALA A 19 33.01 17.95 -9.92
N LEU A 20 33.77 18.12 -10.99
CA LEU A 20 35.02 18.88 -10.99
C LEU A 20 34.92 20.28 -11.66
N CYS A 21 33.77 20.66 -12.23
CA CYS A 21 33.58 21.97 -12.85
C CYS A 21 32.87 23.03 -11.97
N VAL A 22 32.60 22.71 -10.70
CA VAL A 22 32.23 23.73 -9.69
C VAL A 22 33.43 24.03 -8.79
N ASN A 23 34.61 24.15 -9.40
CA ASN A 23 35.81 24.59 -8.70
C ASN A 23 35.86 26.11 -8.66
N GLY A 24 35.47 26.62 -7.50
CA GLY A 24 35.74 27.99 -7.11
C GLY A 24 34.75 28.56 -6.13
N VAL A 25 34.49 27.91 -5.00
CA VAL A 25 34.12 28.61 -3.76
C VAL A 25 33.95 27.59 -2.62
N ASN A 26 34.61 27.84 -1.51
CA ASN A 26 34.44 27.11 -0.24
C ASN A 26 33.08 27.42 0.44
N ALA A 27 31.98 27.23 -0.23
CA ALA A 27 30.65 27.21 0.38
C ALA A 27 30.39 25.77 0.83
N ARG A 28 31.03 25.29 1.88
CA ARG A 28 30.91 23.89 2.30
C ARG A 28 29.82 23.78 3.35
N ARG A 29 28.69 23.21 2.94
CA ARG A 29 27.89 22.42 3.87
C ARG A 29 28.78 21.24 4.29
N ALA A 30 28.98 21.07 5.60
CA ALA A 30 29.85 20.03 6.13
C ALA A 30 28.99 19.12 7.05
N THR A 31 29.28 17.84 7.04
CA THR A 31 28.60 16.86 7.90
C THR A 31 29.60 16.03 8.67
N VAL A 32 29.24 15.65 9.88
CA VAL A 32 29.90 14.61 10.67
C VAL A 32 28.86 13.51 10.92
N ASP A 33 29.13 12.33 10.38
CA ASP A 33 28.32 11.14 10.62
C ASP A 33 28.51 10.66 12.07
N LEU A 34 27.41 10.46 12.78
CA LEU A 34 27.38 9.96 14.15
C LEU A 34 26.94 8.48 14.23
N ALA A 35 26.90 7.76 13.10
CA ALA A 35 26.68 6.32 13.11
C ALA A 35 27.81 5.58 13.87
N GLY A 36 27.47 4.47 14.50
CA GLY A 36 28.42 3.59 15.21
C GLY A 36 28.09 3.36 16.68
N GLU A 37 29.08 3.32 17.55
CA GLU A 37 28.91 3.01 18.97
C GLU A 37 28.43 4.20 19.78
N TRP A 38 27.41 3.97 20.60
CA TRP A 38 26.84 4.89 21.57
C TRP A 38 26.74 4.23 22.94
N LYS A 39 26.77 5.01 24.01
CA LYS A 39 26.47 4.52 25.36
C LYS A 39 24.97 4.62 25.61
N PHE A 40 24.35 3.53 25.98
CA PHE A 40 22.92 3.42 26.34
C PHE A 40 22.76 3.34 27.84
N SER A 41 21.80 4.08 28.40
CA SER A 41 21.39 4.01 29.80
C SER A 41 19.88 4.28 29.92
N THR A 42 19.27 3.86 31.02
CA THR A 42 17.90 4.22 31.39
C THR A 42 17.83 5.48 32.29
N SER A 43 18.98 6.09 32.60
CA SER A 43 19.06 7.35 33.34
C SER A 43 20.01 8.35 32.66
N LEU A 44 19.74 9.64 32.83
CA LEU A 44 20.60 10.72 32.32
C LEU A 44 22.01 10.69 32.95
N ALA A 45 22.11 10.23 34.21
CA ALA A 45 23.41 10.09 34.89
C ALA A 45 24.33 9.06 34.25
N GLY A 46 23.80 8.18 33.40
CA GLY A 46 24.58 7.18 32.69
C GLY A 46 25.04 5.98 33.56
N ASP A 47 24.42 5.78 34.72
CA ASP A 47 24.72 4.66 35.57
C ASP A 47 24.46 3.33 34.87
N SER A 48 25.42 2.40 34.92
CA SER A 48 25.35 1.09 34.29
C SER A 48 25.19 1.14 32.73
N ALA A 49 25.78 2.13 32.09
CA ALA A 49 25.71 2.29 30.63
C ALA A 49 26.35 1.10 29.89
N ILE A 50 25.62 0.57 28.92
CA ILE A 50 26.09 -0.43 27.95
C ILE A 50 26.42 0.20 26.61
N THR A 51 27.09 -0.53 25.73
CA THR A 51 27.37 -0.07 24.37
C THR A 51 26.34 -0.64 23.41
N VAL A 52 25.75 0.23 22.57
CA VAL A 52 24.80 -0.09 21.52
C VAL A 52 25.26 0.50 20.17
N LYS A 53 24.72 -0.02 19.07
CA LYS A 53 24.94 0.54 17.75
C LYS A 53 23.75 1.40 17.30
N LEU A 54 24.05 2.62 16.84
CA LEU A 54 23.11 3.49 16.14
C LEU A 54 23.68 3.82 14.75
N PRO A 55 22.82 3.96 13.72
CA PRO A 55 21.38 3.75 13.70
C PRO A 55 20.95 2.34 14.13
N GLY A 56 19.84 2.26 14.86
CA GLY A 56 19.29 1.02 15.37
C GLY A 56 18.27 1.26 16.49
N THR A 57 17.66 0.19 16.94
CA THR A 57 16.66 0.19 18.00
C THR A 57 17.11 -0.65 19.19
N THR A 58 16.39 -0.54 20.32
CA THR A 58 16.57 -1.45 21.46
C THR A 58 16.43 -2.91 21.02
N ASP A 59 15.47 -3.20 20.12
CA ASP A 59 15.25 -4.55 19.57
C ASP A 59 16.47 -5.07 18.80
N THR A 60 16.99 -4.29 17.86
CA THR A 60 18.15 -4.68 17.03
C THR A 60 19.45 -4.78 17.82
N ASN A 61 19.50 -4.14 19.00
CA ASN A 61 20.62 -4.24 19.95
C ASN A 61 20.40 -5.28 21.05
N GLY A 62 19.23 -5.98 21.06
CA GLY A 62 18.91 -6.97 22.10
C GLY A 62 18.74 -6.36 23.50
N VAL A 63 18.33 -5.10 23.58
CA VAL A 63 18.15 -4.37 24.84
C VAL A 63 16.69 -4.38 25.24
N GLY A 64 16.41 -4.77 26.49
CA GLY A 64 15.07 -4.84 27.04
C GLY A 64 14.81 -6.11 27.86
N VAL A 65 13.54 -6.36 28.14
CA VAL A 65 13.08 -7.58 28.81
C VAL A 65 12.85 -8.67 27.77
N ILE A 66 13.40 -9.86 28.00
CA ILE A 66 13.16 -11.03 27.13
C ILE A 66 11.68 -11.36 27.19
N ASN A 67 11.07 -11.57 26.05
CA ASN A 67 9.66 -11.94 25.94
C ASN A 67 9.53 -13.46 25.81
N ASP A 68 9.11 -14.11 26.88
CA ASP A 68 8.91 -15.57 26.98
C ASP A 68 7.46 -16.00 26.65
N ASN A 69 6.61 -15.08 26.22
CA ASN A 69 5.26 -15.43 25.76
C ASN A 69 5.32 -16.05 24.36
N HIS A 70 4.97 -17.34 24.24
CA HIS A 70 4.92 -18.09 23.02
C HIS A 70 3.48 -18.44 22.58
N GLY A 71 2.47 -17.89 23.25
CA GLY A 71 1.05 -18.18 22.98
C GLY A 71 0.34 -17.16 22.10
N GLU A 72 1.09 -16.23 21.50
CA GLU A 72 0.52 -15.19 20.62
C GLU A 72 -0.05 -15.79 19.32
N THR A 73 -1.22 -15.34 18.91
CA THR A 73 -1.91 -15.83 17.70
C THR A 73 -2.40 -14.71 16.80
N THR A 74 -2.29 -13.46 17.22
CA THR A 74 -2.83 -12.31 16.50
C THR A 74 -1.77 -11.46 15.81
N GLN A 75 -0.50 -11.66 16.18
CA GLN A 75 0.63 -10.87 15.68
C GLN A 75 1.95 -11.61 15.84
N LEU A 76 3.00 -11.07 15.23
CA LEU A 76 4.37 -11.52 15.46
C LEU A 76 4.81 -11.12 16.88
N THR A 77 5.75 -11.89 17.46
CA THR A 77 6.21 -11.67 18.84
C THR A 77 7.59 -11.04 18.85
N ARG A 78 7.75 -9.88 19.50
CA ARG A 78 9.08 -9.29 19.75
C ARG A 78 9.91 -10.22 20.65
N ARG A 79 11.20 -10.41 20.32
CA ARG A 79 12.13 -11.19 21.15
C ARG A 79 12.47 -10.49 22.46
N THR A 80 12.60 -9.17 22.42
CA THR A 80 12.82 -8.31 23.58
C THR A 80 11.86 -7.12 23.53
N THR A 81 11.47 -6.60 24.68
CA THR A 81 10.58 -5.43 24.78
C THR A 81 11.22 -4.35 25.62
N PHE A 82 11.14 -3.12 25.17
CA PHE A 82 11.56 -1.93 25.90
C PHE A 82 10.49 -0.84 25.76
N SER A 83 10.14 -0.19 26.85
CA SER A 83 9.23 0.95 26.87
C SER A 83 9.70 2.01 27.85
N GLY A 84 9.58 3.28 27.49
CA GLY A 84 9.96 4.43 28.29
C GLY A 84 11.22 5.13 27.78
N LYS A 85 11.89 5.85 28.68
CA LYS A 85 13.01 6.72 28.36
C LYS A 85 14.33 5.96 28.26
N ALA A 86 14.99 6.13 27.11
CA ALA A 86 16.35 5.63 26.84
C ALA A 86 17.28 6.80 26.54
N TYR A 87 18.46 6.79 27.11
CA TYR A 87 19.49 7.82 26.94
C TYR A 87 20.65 7.26 26.15
N TYR A 88 20.97 7.89 25.02
CA TYR A 88 22.05 7.53 24.12
C TYR A 88 23.10 8.64 24.17
N SER A 89 24.33 8.35 24.61
CA SER A 89 25.38 9.34 24.77
C SER A 89 26.61 9.01 23.92
N ARG A 90 27.20 10.03 23.29
CA ARG A 90 28.41 9.89 22.48
C ARG A 90 29.32 11.13 22.61
N ALA A 91 30.62 10.88 22.74
CA ALA A 91 31.61 11.93 22.60
C ALA A 91 31.83 12.23 21.10
N VAL A 92 31.87 13.52 20.76
CA VAL A 92 32.07 14.03 19.41
C VAL A 92 33.15 15.08 19.42
N ASP A 93 33.98 15.14 18.37
CA ASP A 93 35.02 16.14 18.18
C ASP A 93 34.58 17.14 17.10
N ILE A 94 34.35 18.38 17.49
CA ILE A 94 33.92 19.47 16.58
C ILE A 94 35.13 20.08 15.89
N PRO A 95 35.17 20.10 14.54
CA PRO A 95 36.28 20.62 13.78
C PRO A 95 36.55 22.13 14.03
N ALA A 96 37.80 22.52 14.00
CA ALA A 96 38.19 23.93 14.24
C ALA A 96 37.60 24.92 13.22
N ASP A 97 37.37 24.48 11.99
CA ASP A 97 36.78 25.28 10.91
C ASP A 97 35.23 25.41 11.00
N TRP A 98 34.62 24.80 12.03
CA TRP A 98 33.18 24.98 12.34
C TRP A 98 32.92 26.17 13.27
N LYS A 99 33.97 26.86 13.74
CA LYS A 99 33.79 28.02 14.59
C LYS A 99 32.91 29.09 13.93
N GLY A 100 31.82 29.45 14.58
CA GLY A 100 30.86 30.46 14.13
C GLY A 100 29.96 30.01 12.96
N ARG A 101 29.91 28.70 12.67
CA ARG A 101 28.90 28.13 11.76
C ARG A 101 27.59 27.90 12.50
N HIS A 102 26.50 27.76 11.74
CA HIS A 102 25.24 27.20 12.22
C HIS A 102 25.37 25.68 12.22
N ILE A 103 25.20 25.06 13.39
CA ILE A 103 25.40 23.62 13.60
C ILE A 103 24.05 22.99 14.01
N THR A 104 23.58 22.01 13.25
CA THR A 104 22.33 21.29 13.52
C THR A 104 22.63 19.82 13.77
N LEU A 105 22.10 19.24 14.84
CA LEU A 105 21.96 17.79 14.98
C LEU A 105 20.69 17.33 14.27
N MET A 106 20.81 16.39 13.35
CA MET A 106 19.71 15.77 12.63
C MET A 106 19.61 14.29 13.03
N LEU A 107 18.43 13.89 13.50
CA LEU A 107 18.03 12.51 13.74
C LEU A 107 16.95 12.19 12.70
N GLU A 108 17.23 11.31 11.73
CA GLU A 108 16.36 11.14 10.57
C GLU A 108 14.98 10.56 10.92
N ARG A 109 14.96 9.56 11.79
CA ARG A 109 13.71 9.02 12.32
C ARG A 109 13.91 8.49 13.75
N THR A 110 13.02 8.91 14.64
CA THR A 110 13.03 8.48 16.05
C THR A 110 11.64 8.61 16.67
N ARG A 111 11.51 8.30 17.93
CA ARG A 111 10.36 8.61 18.80
C ARG A 111 10.58 9.98 19.44
N PRO A 112 9.62 10.55 20.21
CA PRO A 112 9.84 11.78 20.95
C PRO A 112 11.22 11.81 21.61
N SER A 113 11.96 12.89 21.40
CA SER A 113 13.35 12.98 21.86
C SER A 113 13.70 14.33 22.47
N GLU A 114 14.70 14.32 23.35
CA GLU A 114 15.32 15.48 23.97
C GLU A 114 16.82 15.39 23.79
N VAL A 115 17.51 16.55 23.69
CA VAL A 115 18.95 16.58 23.45
C VAL A 115 19.66 17.43 24.48
N TRP A 116 20.81 16.94 24.97
CA TRP A 116 21.75 17.63 25.84
C TRP A 116 23.14 17.69 25.18
N VAL A 117 23.85 18.80 25.43
CA VAL A 117 25.27 18.93 25.13
C VAL A 117 26.00 19.25 26.45
N ASP A 118 27.00 18.44 26.79
CA ASP A 118 27.77 18.54 28.02
C ASP A 118 26.93 18.70 29.30
N GLY A 119 25.78 18.02 29.33
CA GLY A 119 24.82 18.03 30.42
C GLY A 119 23.80 19.18 30.41
N ALA A 120 23.92 20.15 29.50
CA ALA A 120 22.96 21.23 29.34
C ALA A 120 21.87 20.83 28.33
N MET A 121 20.60 20.97 28.70
CA MET A 121 19.46 20.68 27.82
C MET A 121 19.38 21.73 26.70
N ILE A 122 19.23 21.26 25.46
CA ILE A 122 19.13 22.11 24.26
C ILE A 122 17.68 22.24 23.80
N GLY A 123 16.94 21.14 23.74
CA GLY A 123 15.55 21.15 23.25
C GLY A 123 14.92 19.79 23.16
N SER A 124 13.66 19.78 22.74
CA SER A 124 12.83 18.58 22.55
C SER A 124 12.08 18.60 21.22
N CYS A 125 11.75 17.41 20.70
CA CYS A 125 10.88 17.24 19.55
C CYS A 125 10.03 15.97 19.75
N ARG A 126 8.72 16.05 19.47
CA ARG A 126 7.79 14.95 19.75
C ARG A 126 7.15 14.31 18.53
N TYR A 127 7.43 14.82 17.33
CA TYR A 127 6.78 14.42 16.08
C TYR A 127 7.33 13.09 15.57
N LEU A 128 6.51 12.34 14.80
CA LEU A 128 6.82 10.96 14.43
C LEU A 128 7.24 10.81 12.96
N SER A 129 6.82 11.74 12.11
CA SER A 129 6.83 11.53 10.65
C SER A 129 8.05 12.12 9.94
N THR A 130 8.77 13.04 10.58
CA THR A 130 9.87 13.80 9.96
C THR A 130 11.14 13.81 10.83
N PRO A 131 12.31 14.16 10.26
CA PRO A 131 13.55 14.27 11.02
C PRO A 131 13.45 15.27 12.19
N HIS A 132 14.04 14.91 13.32
CA HIS A 132 14.24 15.83 14.43
C HIS A 132 15.51 16.65 14.19
N ARG A 133 15.41 17.98 14.27
CA ARG A 133 16.53 18.92 14.07
C ARG A 133 16.68 19.81 15.28
N TYR A 134 17.92 19.88 15.81
CA TYR A 134 18.27 20.67 16.98
C TYR A 134 19.38 21.64 16.65
N ASP A 135 19.17 22.94 16.88
CA ASP A 135 20.22 23.96 16.73
C ASP A 135 21.20 23.88 17.91
N LEU A 136 22.43 23.45 17.61
CA LEU A 136 23.52 23.32 18.58
C LEU A 136 24.58 24.41 18.41
N SER A 137 24.31 25.46 17.63
CA SER A 137 25.28 26.47 17.24
C SER A 137 25.95 27.17 18.42
N GLU A 138 25.19 27.43 19.50
CA GLU A 138 25.69 28.07 20.69
C GLU A 138 26.31 27.09 21.71
N ALA A 139 25.92 25.83 21.66
CA ALA A 139 26.37 24.80 22.58
C ALA A 139 27.66 24.11 22.14
N LEU A 140 27.96 24.09 20.82
CA LEU A 140 29.12 23.40 20.28
C LEU A 140 30.19 24.40 19.83
N SER A 141 31.28 24.42 20.54
CA SER A 141 32.53 25.06 20.13
C SER A 141 33.48 24.03 19.50
N PRO A 142 34.54 24.45 18.74
CA PRO A 142 35.57 23.52 18.35
C PRO A 142 36.21 22.78 19.54
N GLY A 143 36.32 21.45 19.44
CA GLY A 143 36.81 20.60 20.52
C GLY A 143 35.89 19.43 20.84
N ARG A 144 36.16 18.77 21.95
CA ARG A 144 35.44 17.56 22.37
C ARG A 144 34.22 17.89 23.22
N HIS A 145 33.05 17.35 22.84
CA HIS A 145 31.80 17.52 23.54
C HIS A 145 31.12 16.16 23.74
N ILE A 146 30.15 16.07 24.65
CA ILE A 146 29.27 14.89 24.83
C ILE A 146 27.87 15.31 24.40
N ILE A 147 27.35 14.62 23.38
CA ILE A 147 25.94 14.72 22.98
C ILE A 147 25.18 13.56 23.63
N THR A 148 24.09 13.87 24.32
CA THR A 148 23.14 12.89 24.85
C THR A 148 21.77 13.12 24.23
N VAL A 149 21.17 12.04 23.68
CA VAL A 149 19.82 12.02 23.15
C VAL A 149 18.97 11.10 24.02
N MET A 150 17.91 11.62 24.62
CA MET A 150 16.85 10.81 25.21
C MET A 150 15.81 10.50 24.15
N VAL A 151 15.35 9.26 24.10
CA VAL A 151 14.25 8.83 23.26
C VAL A 151 13.19 8.15 24.15
N ASP A 152 11.93 8.57 24.00
CA ASP A 152 10.81 8.05 24.78
C ASP A 152 9.75 7.43 23.86
N ASN A 153 9.61 6.09 23.90
CA ASN A 153 8.54 5.36 23.21
C ASN A 153 7.35 5.04 24.15
N GLY A 154 7.32 5.63 25.34
CA GLY A 154 6.26 5.42 26.35
C GLY A 154 5.22 6.54 26.34
N ASP A 155 5.20 7.31 27.43
CA ASP A 155 4.17 8.30 27.73
C ASP A 155 4.25 9.58 26.86
N ALA A 156 5.36 9.83 26.19
CA ALA A 156 5.52 11.00 25.32
C ALA A 156 4.74 10.90 24.00
N ILE A 157 4.27 9.70 23.63
CA ILE A 157 3.41 9.49 22.45
C ILE A 157 1.95 9.52 22.90
N PRO A 158 1.07 10.31 22.25
CA PRO A 158 -0.37 10.27 22.54
C PRO A 158 -0.94 8.85 22.47
N GLU A 159 -1.72 8.45 23.49
CA GLU A 159 -2.21 7.08 23.61
C GLU A 159 -3.02 6.60 22.40
N GLN A 160 -3.85 7.47 21.84
CA GLN A 160 -4.63 7.13 20.65
C GLN A 160 -3.74 6.82 19.43
N ILE A 161 -2.61 7.49 19.27
CA ILE A 161 -1.63 7.19 18.21
C ILE A 161 -0.92 5.87 18.52
N LYS A 162 -0.45 5.69 19.76
CA LYS A 162 0.29 4.51 20.20
C LYS A 162 -0.54 3.22 20.07
N SER A 163 -1.83 3.31 20.34
CA SER A 163 -2.73 2.15 20.33
C SER A 163 -3.24 1.75 18.93
N SER A 164 -3.24 2.65 17.95
CA SER A 164 -3.89 2.39 16.66
C SER A 164 -3.04 2.66 15.43
N SER A 165 -2.14 3.67 15.45
CA SER A 165 -1.35 4.04 14.28
C SER A 165 -0.27 3.00 13.95
N HIS A 166 -0.17 2.62 12.67
CA HIS A 166 0.91 1.74 12.18
C HIS A 166 2.30 2.36 12.32
N ALA A 167 2.39 3.65 12.60
CA ALA A 167 3.66 4.28 12.93
C ALA A 167 4.31 3.72 14.21
N CYS A 168 3.53 3.27 15.19
CA CYS A 168 4.04 2.86 16.50
C CYS A 168 3.21 1.86 17.29
N THR A 169 2.12 1.28 16.73
CA THR A 169 1.33 0.29 17.46
C THR A 169 2.06 -1.06 17.57
N GLU A 170 1.97 -1.71 18.75
CA GLU A 170 2.57 -3.02 18.99
C GLU A 170 1.93 -4.14 18.14
N SER A 171 0.70 -3.97 17.72
CA SER A 171 -0.01 -5.00 16.94
C SER A 171 0.49 -5.12 15.50
N THR A 172 1.16 -4.11 14.95
CA THR A 172 1.62 -4.13 13.55
C THR A 172 3.11 -4.33 13.43
N GLN A 173 3.93 -3.32 13.65
CA GLN A 173 5.36 -3.53 13.56
C GLN A 173 6.06 -3.45 14.92
N THR A 174 5.76 -2.62 15.75
CA THR A 174 6.17 -2.43 17.13
C THR A 174 6.41 -0.97 17.48
N ASN A 175 6.26 -0.64 18.75
CA ASN A 175 6.66 0.65 19.28
C ASN A 175 8.13 0.60 19.75
N TRP A 176 9.06 0.51 18.81
CA TRP A 176 10.50 0.46 19.10
C TRP A 176 11.04 1.76 19.74
N ASN A 177 12.16 1.66 20.46
CA ASN A 177 12.94 2.79 20.96
C ASN A 177 14.30 2.83 20.24
N GLY A 178 14.78 3.99 19.88
CA GLY A 178 16.05 4.16 19.17
C GLY A 178 16.07 5.29 18.17
N ILE A 179 17.09 5.30 17.31
CA ILE A 179 17.25 6.25 16.21
C ILE A 179 17.61 5.43 14.98
N ILE A 180 16.81 5.56 13.93
CA ILE A 180 17.01 4.86 12.66
C ILE A 180 17.31 5.85 11.53
N GLY A 181 17.96 5.39 10.45
CA GLY A 181 18.45 6.26 9.40
C GLY A 181 19.67 7.08 9.80
N ARG A 182 19.85 8.23 9.21
CA ARG A 182 21.03 9.08 9.42
C ARG A 182 20.99 9.76 10.78
N ILE A 183 22.16 9.86 11.40
CA ILE A 183 22.41 10.65 12.60
C ILE A 183 23.62 11.54 12.32
N GLU A 184 23.41 12.84 12.13
CA GLU A 184 24.43 13.72 11.60
C GLU A 184 24.50 15.05 12.35
N LEU A 185 25.72 15.56 12.54
CA LEU A 185 25.92 16.98 12.74
C LEU A 185 26.13 17.65 11.37
N GLN A 186 25.34 18.65 11.09
CA GLN A 186 25.41 19.44 9.87
C GLN A 186 25.88 20.85 10.20
N ALA A 187 26.91 21.34 9.51
CA ALA A 187 27.43 22.69 9.71
C ALA A 187 27.33 23.50 8.42
N VAL A 188 26.64 24.63 8.49
CA VAL A 188 26.48 25.57 7.37
C VAL A 188 26.92 27.00 7.77
N ASN A 189 27.08 27.86 6.79
CA ASN A 189 27.32 29.27 7.08
C ASN A 189 26.12 29.90 7.80
N PRO A 190 26.28 30.89 8.67
CA PRO A 190 25.16 31.58 9.30
C PRO A 190 24.16 32.15 8.29
N LEU A 191 24.63 32.67 7.13
CA LEU A 191 23.80 32.94 5.98
C LEU A 191 23.80 31.70 5.08
N HIS A 192 22.67 31.05 4.95
CA HIS A 192 22.48 29.87 4.07
C HIS A 192 21.05 29.81 3.54
N VAL A 193 20.82 28.98 2.53
CA VAL A 193 19.51 28.63 2.05
C VAL A 193 18.89 27.63 3.06
N SER A 194 17.88 28.07 3.79
CA SER A 194 17.24 27.29 4.85
C SER A 194 16.14 26.36 4.29
N SER A 195 15.46 26.78 3.22
CA SER A 195 14.53 25.92 2.47
C SER A 195 14.61 26.20 0.97
N LEU A 196 14.26 25.19 0.17
CA LEU A 196 14.21 25.27 -1.29
C LEU A 196 13.04 24.44 -1.80
N SER A 197 12.05 25.09 -2.41
CA SER A 197 10.86 24.45 -2.96
C SER A 197 10.74 24.69 -4.45
N ALA A 198 10.31 23.66 -5.19
CA ALA A 198 10.13 23.71 -6.63
C ALA A 198 8.68 23.38 -6.99
N TRP A 199 7.99 24.33 -7.58
CA TRP A 199 6.57 24.22 -7.97
C TRP A 199 6.48 24.05 -9.47
N PRO A 200 6.09 22.86 -9.95
CA PRO A 200 6.03 22.56 -11.39
C PRO A 200 4.85 23.30 -12.04
N ASP A 201 5.09 23.79 -13.27
CA ASP A 201 4.07 24.25 -14.20
C ASP A 201 4.29 23.52 -15.52
N VAL A 202 3.42 22.56 -15.81
CA VAL A 202 3.51 21.68 -16.98
C VAL A 202 3.17 22.45 -18.26
N ASP A 203 2.22 23.37 -18.22
CA ASP A 203 1.79 24.14 -19.39
C ASP A 203 2.90 25.07 -19.92
N SER A 204 3.56 25.77 -19.00
CA SER A 204 4.68 26.65 -19.36
C SER A 204 6.04 25.95 -19.38
N ARG A 205 6.10 24.65 -19.11
CA ARG A 205 7.35 23.87 -18.98
C ARG A 205 8.36 24.58 -18.08
N SER A 206 7.95 24.95 -16.90
CA SER A 206 8.76 25.70 -15.96
C SER A 206 8.64 25.24 -14.51
N PHE A 207 9.57 25.67 -13.67
CA PHE A 207 9.43 25.62 -12.22
C PHE A 207 9.38 27.03 -11.64
N LYS A 208 8.39 27.32 -10.80
CA LYS A 208 8.47 28.41 -9.83
C LYS A 208 9.30 27.88 -8.65
N VAL A 209 10.47 28.43 -8.44
CA VAL A 209 11.38 28.04 -7.37
C VAL A 209 11.32 29.08 -6.27
N VAL A 210 11.12 28.62 -5.02
CA VAL A 210 11.10 29.44 -3.81
C VAL A 210 12.28 29.04 -2.94
N ALA A 211 13.09 30.01 -2.55
CA ALA A 211 14.24 29.83 -1.66
C ALA A 211 14.12 30.77 -0.46
N ASP A 212 14.13 30.19 0.75
CA ASP A 212 14.18 30.94 1.99
C ASP A 212 15.61 30.98 2.53
N LEU A 213 16.01 32.11 3.10
CA LEU A 213 17.33 32.32 3.69
C LEU A 213 17.22 32.39 5.21
N SER A 214 18.25 31.87 5.88
CA SER A 214 18.33 31.81 7.36
C SER A 214 18.39 33.18 8.04
N ARG A 215 18.69 34.25 7.32
CA ARG A 215 18.82 35.60 7.85
C ARG A 215 18.61 36.64 6.78
N ASP A 216 18.25 37.86 7.21
CA ASP A 216 17.85 38.97 6.35
C ASP A 216 18.83 40.16 6.36
N LYS A 217 19.96 40.05 7.07
CA LYS A 217 20.94 41.15 7.22
C LYS A 217 22.25 40.83 6.55
N SER A 218 22.94 41.90 6.09
CA SER A 218 24.22 41.80 5.36
C SER A 218 24.09 41.08 4.01
N LEU A 219 22.99 41.29 3.30
CA LEU A 219 22.68 40.68 2.00
C LEU A 219 22.98 41.60 0.84
N ASN A 220 23.00 42.96 1.07
CA ASN A 220 23.24 43.94 0.02
C ASN A 220 24.59 43.69 -0.70
N GLY A 221 24.58 43.76 -2.03
CA GLY A 221 25.71 43.46 -2.88
C GLY A 221 25.97 41.98 -3.14
N LYS A 222 25.16 41.06 -2.55
CA LYS A 222 25.18 39.63 -2.86
C LYS A 222 24.08 39.29 -3.90
N SER A 223 24.25 38.18 -4.55
CA SER A 223 23.23 37.61 -5.44
C SER A 223 23.03 36.12 -5.14
N MET A 224 21.87 35.62 -5.48
CA MET A 224 21.56 34.18 -5.50
C MET A 224 21.24 33.77 -6.93
N THR A 225 21.83 32.67 -7.38
CA THR A 225 21.50 32.05 -8.68
C THR A 225 20.64 30.81 -8.44
N ILE A 226 19.42 30.84 -8.94
CA ILE A 226 18.50 29.70 -8.98
C ILE A 226 18.68 29.02 -10.32
N GLY A 227 18.85 27.69 -10.32
CA GLY A 227 19.07 26.90 -11.52
C GLY A 227 18.25 25.63 -11.56
N VAL A 228 17.84 25.19 -12.77
CA VAL A 228 17.24 23.89 -13.04
C VAL A 228 17.93 23.31 -14.28
N GLY A 229 18.63 22.19 -14.10
CA GLY A 229 19.48 21.66 -15.16
C GLY A 229 20.54 22.67 -15.60
N ASP A 230 20.49 23.16 -16.84
CA ASP A 230 21.39 24.19 -17.41
C ASP A 230 20.80 25.61 -17.37
N ARG A 231 19.52 25.75 -17.06
CA ARG A 231 18.82 27.03 -16.98
C ARG A 231 19.14 27.75 -15.69
N ARG A 232 19.31 29.09 -15.75
CA ARG A 232 19.70 29.92 -14.60
C ARG A 232 18.95 31.25 -14.56
N VAL A 233 18.59 31.69 -13.33
CA VAL A 233 18.04 33.02 -13.03
C VAL A 233 18.83 33.56 -11.86
N THR A 234 19.35 34.76 -11.96
CA THR A 234 20.13 35.41 -10.89
C THR A 234 19.33 36.57 -10.28
N LEU A 235 19.17 36.54 -8.97
CA LEU A 235 18.41 37.52 -8.19
C LEU A 235 19.36 38.31 -7.29
N PRO A 236 19.28 39.66 -7.23
CA PRO A 236 20.00 40.45 -6.23
C PRO A 236 19.37 40.21 -4.85
N LEU A 237 20.21 39.98 -3.84
CA LEU A 237 19.77 39.87 -2.46
C LEU A 237 19.65 41.23 -1.83
N ARG A 238 18.74 41.45 -0.88
CA ARG A 238 18.45 42.73 -0.22
C ARG A 238 18.28 42.51 1.28
N ASP A 239 18.81 43.42 2.08
CA ASP A 239 18.59 43.43 3.52
C ASP A 239 17.06 43.53 3.82
N GLY A 240 16.61 42.81 4.83
CA GLY A 240 15.22 42.74 5.22
C GLY A 240 14.35 41.71 4.40
N VAL A 241 14.95 41.00 3.43
CA VAL A 241 14.26 40.03 2.62
C VAL A 241 14.86 38.64 2.83
N THR A 242 14.06 37.68 3.28
CA THR A 242 14.50 36.29 3.47
C THR A 242 13.94 35.34 2.40
N ARG A 243 12.85 35.71 1.72
CA ARG A 243 12.17 34.83 0.74
C ARG A 243 12.36 35.37 -0.68
N TYR A 244 12.82 34.50 -1.56
CA TYR A 244 13.13 34.84 -2.96
C TYR A 244 12.40 33.81 -3.88
N GLU A 245 11.83 34.32 -4.97
CA GLU A 245 11.12 33.53 -5.94
C GLU A 245 11.69 33.77 -7.35
N ALA A 246 11.79 32.74 -8.15
CA ALA A 246 12.13 32.80 -9.57
C ALA A 246 11.34 31.77 -10.38
N VAL A 247 10.93 32.14 -11.58
CA VAL A 247 10.41 31.20 -12.57
C VAL A 247 11.56 30.81 -13.51
N VAL A 248 11.84 29.50 -13.60
CA VAL A 248 12.89 28.94 -14.46
C VAL A 248 12.23 28.14 -15.59
N ALA A 249 12.17 28.73 -16.77
CA ALA A 249 11.63 28.07 -17.96
C ALA A 249 12.64 27.05 -18.50
N LEU A 250 12.16 25.82 -18.77
CA LEU A 250 12.95 24.72 -19.30
C LEU A 250 12.84 24.57 -20.81
N GLY A 251 11.72 25.05 -21.38
CA GLY A 251 11.38 24.91 -22.79
C GLY A 251 10.67 23.61 -23.14
N ASP A 252 10.10 23.52 -24.35
CA ASP A 252 9.14 22.50 -24.77
C ASP A 252 9.70 21.07 -24.76
N THR A 253 11.02 20.91 -24.79
CA THR A 253 11.68 19.59 -24.74
C THR A 253 11.86 19.04 -23.33
N ALA A 254 11.46 19.80 -22.30
CA ALA A 254 11.56 19.33 -20.91
C ALA A 254 10.68 18.09 -20.69
N ARG A 255 11.30 17.04 -20.14
CA ARG A 255 10.61 15.79 -19.87
C ARG A 255 9.74 15.90 -18.63
N LEU A 256 8.52 15.41 -18.73
CA LEU A 256 7.60 15.32 -17.60
C LEU A 256 7.89 14.08 -16.75
N TRP A 257 7.56 14.17 -15.48
CA TRP A 257 7.55 13.03 -14.58
C TRP A 257 6.17 12.34 -14.61
N SER A 258 6.19 11.00 -14.71
CA SER A 258 5.00 10.14 -14.58
C SER A 258 5.44 8.71 -14.22
N GLU A 259 4.48 7.80 -14.01
CA GLU A 259 4.73 6.37 -13.78
C GLU A 259 5.52 5.71 -14.93
N TRP A 260 5.36 6.18 -16.17
CA TRP A 260 6.06 5.68 -17.37
C TRP A 260 7.40 6.37 -17.62
N THR A 261 7.55 7.60 -17.13
CA THR A 261 8.71 8.45 -17.39
C THR A 261 9.12 9.17 -16.10
N PRO A 262 9.76 8.47 -15.14
CA PRO A 262 10.06 9.03 -13.81
C PRO A 262 11.31 9.94 -13.84
N VAL A 263 11.27 11.00 -14.66
CA VAL A 263 12.39 11.95 -14.83
C VAL A 263 12.34 13.05 -13.78
N ARG A 264 13.44 13.21 -13.07
CA ARG A 264 13.62 14.27 -12.07
C ARG A 264 14.59 15.33 -12.54
N HIS A 265 14.33 16.57 -12.18
CA HIS A 265 15.17 17.72 -12.42
C HIS A 265 15.90 18.15 -11.15
N ILE A 266 17.18 18.50 -11.23
CA ILE A 266 17.93 19.04 -10.11
C ILE A 266 17.70 20.54 -10.09
N VAL A 267 17.10 21.04 -9.00
CA VAL A 267 16.90 22.46 -8.72
C VAL A 267 17.95 22.92 -7.73
N THR A 268 18.61 24.00 -8.01
CA THR A 268 19.73 24.55 -7.19
C THR A 268 19.49 25.99 -6.83
N ALA A 269 19.92 26.39 -5.62
CA ALA A 269 20.06 27.78 -5.22
C ALA A 269 21.49 28.01 -4.70
N VAL A 270 22.22 28.91 -5.33
CA VAL A 270 23.62 29.15 -5.06
C VAL A 270 23.84 30.61 -4.69
N ILE A 271 24.41 30.89 -3.52
CA ILE A 271 24.91 32.20 -3.08
C ILE A 271 26.42 32.14 -3.18
N PRO A 272 27.04 32.75 -4.22
CA PRO A 272 28.46 32.61 -4.48
C PRO A 272 29.33 32.94 -3.26
N GLY A 273 30.24 32.03 -2.92
CA GLY A 273 31.11 32.19 -1.77
C GLY A 273 30.46 31.94 -0.39
N VAL A 274 29.18 31.65 -0.34
CA VAL A 274 28.41 31.56 0.90
C VAL A 274 27.77 30.20 1.08
N ASP A 275 26.87 29.79 0.17
CA ASP A 275 26.11 28.51 0.31
C ASP A 275 25.59 27.98 -1.02
N SER A 276 25.30 26.69 -1.05
CA SER A 276 24.64 26.02 -2.16
C SER A 276 23.68 24.96 -1.63
N ALA A 277 22.42 25.04 -2.03
CA ALA A 277 21.38 24.03 -1.74
C ALA A 277 20.85 23.43 -3.03
N SER A 278 20.38 22.18 -2.98
CA SER A 278 19.75 21.51 -4.11
C SER A 278 18.63 20.59 -3.64
N VAL A 279 17.58 20.47 -4.48
CA VAL A 279 16.50 19.50 -4.34
C VAL A 279 16.25 18.85 -5.69
N LYS A 280 15.66 17.65 -5.68
CA LYS A 280 15.16 16.97 -6.89
C LYS A 280 13.66 17.21 -6.97
N ALA A 281 13.15 17.53 -8.16
CA ALA A 281 11.73 17.75 -8.40
C ALA A 281 11.31 17.16 -9.74
N GLY A 282 10.08 16.71 -9.84
CA GLY A 282 9.45 16.25 -11.09
C GLY A 282 8.59 17.35 -11.70
N LEU A 283 8.72 17.54 -13.01
CA LEU A 283 7.81 18.40 -13.76
C LEU A 283 6.54 17.60 -14.03
N ARG A 284 5.51 17.78 -13.21
CA ARG A 284 4.27 17.00 -13.28
C ARG A 284 3.05 17.82 -12.88
N ASP A 285 1.89 17.40 -13.40
CA ASP A 285 0.58 17.86 -12.98
C ASP A 285 -0.29 16.63 -12.69
N PHE A 286 -0.55 16.34 -11.39
CA PHE A 286 -1.44 15.27 -10.95
C PHE A 286 -2.71 15.90 -10.37
N LYS A 287 -3.86 15.61 -10.98
CA LYS A 287 -5.11 16.28 -10.63
C LYS A 287 -6.34 15.37 -10.75
N ALA A 288 -7.37 15.74 -10.00
CA ALA A 288 -8.74 15.25 -10.19
C ALA A 288 -9.40 16.01 -11.35
N LYS A 289 -10.03 15.27 -12.26
CA LYS A 289 -10.79 15.81 -13.40
C LYS A 289 -12.18 15.14 -13.45
N GLY A 290 -13.16 15.78 -12.84
CA GLY A 290 -14.43 15.14 -12.55
C GLY A 290 -14.21 13.95 -11.62
N ARG A 291 -14.67 12.76 -11.99
CA ARG A 291 -14.50 11.54 -11.20
C ARG A 291 -13.21 10.76 -11.52
N GLN A 292 -12.36 11.25 -12.40
CA GLN A 292 -11.14 10.57 -12.83
C GLN A 292 -9.88 11.25 -12.30
N MET A 293 -8.81 10.48 -12.14
CA MET A 293 -7.47 10.99 -11.91
C MET A 293 -6.72 11.17 -13.22
N SER A 294 -5.83 12.15 -13.29
CA SER A 294 -4.95 12.34 -14.44
C SER A 294 -3.54 12.74 -14.04
N ILE A 295 -2.56 12.30 -14.82
CA ILE A 295 -1.18 12.74 -14.77
C ILE A 295 -0.80 13.39 -16.11
N ASN A 296 -0.43 14.68 -16.08
CA ASN A 296 -0.06 15.43 -17.30
C ASN A 296 -1.13 15.34 -18.39
N ASP A 297 -2.40 15.47 -18.02
CA ASP A 297 -3.62 15.31 -18.84
C ASP A 297 -3.91 13.89 -19.37
N ILE A 298 -3.09 12.89 -19.02
CA ILE A 298 -3.40 11.50 -19.32
C ILE A 298 -4.22 10.93 -18.17
N VAL A 299 -5.40 10.38 -18.49
CA VAL A 299 -6.24 9.68 -17.49
C VAL A 299 -5.46 8.48 -16.96
N THR A 300 -5.38 8.37 -15.64
CA THR A 300 -4.73 7.25 -14.96
C THR A 300 -5.68 6.60 -13.97
N PHE A 301 -5.48 5.30 -13.74
CA PHE A 301 -6.22 4.50 -12.78
C PHE A 301 -5.25 4.05 -11.69
N LEU A 302 -5.58 4.32 -10.42
CA LEU A 302 -4.73 3.95 -9.30
C LEU A 302 -4.90 2.47 -8.98
N ARG A 303 -3.93 1.66 -9.37
CA ARG A 303 -3.80 0.25 -8.99
C ARG A 303 -2.93 0.19 -7.76
N GLY A 304 -3.57 0.31 -6.61
CA GLY A 304 -2.89 0.53 -5.35
C GLY A 304 -2.87 -0.67 -4.42
N ARG A 305 -2.00 -0.55 -3.41
CA ARG A 305 -2.03 -1.34 -2.20
C ARG A 305 -1.97 -0.44 -0.97
N HIS A 306 -2.41 -0.93 0.18
CA HIS A 306 -2.11 -0.31 1.45
C HIS A 306 -0.74 -0.80 1.97
N ASP A 307 -0.05 -0.01 2.78
CA ASP A 307 1.17 -0.39 3.45
C ASP A 307 1.00 -0.25 4.97
N ALA A 308 1.14 -1.37 5.68
CA ALA A 308 1.02 -1.47 7.13
C ALA A 308 2.36 -1.42 7.86
N CYS A 309 3.41 -0.94 7.19
CA CYS A 309 4.77 -0.85 7.75
C CYS A 309 5.37 -2.21 8.18
N VAL A 310 5.24 -3.23 7.33
CA VAL A 310 5.66 -4.61 7.63
C VAL A 310 7.14 -4.83 7.31
N TRP A 311 7.98 -4.90 8.34
CA TRP A 311 9.43 -5.13 8.26
C TRP A 311 9.85 -6.17 9.29
N PRO A 312 9.63 -7.49 9.04
CA PRO A 312 9.68 -8.51 10.08
C PRO A 312 11.08 -8.80 10.64
N LEU A 313 12.16 -8.45 9.93
CA LEU A 313 13.53 -8.66 10.43
C LEU A 313 13.96 -7.62 11.47
N THR A 314 13.52 -6.37 11.31
CA THR A 314 13.96 -5.23 12.12
C THR A 314 12.87 -4.67 13.02
N ALA A 315 11.60 -4.97 12.71
CA ALA A 315 10.42 -4.35 13.31
C ALA A 315 10.39 -2.82 13.18
N HIS A 316 11.13 -2.28 12.23
CA HIS A 316 11.10 -0.87 11.84
C HIS A 316 11.33 -0.73 10.35
N VAL A 317 10.82 0.35 9.79
CA VAL A 317 10.92 0.68 8.37
C VAL A 317 12.37 0.74 7.86
N ALA A 318 12.60 0.31 6.60
CA ALA A 318 13.87 0.52 5.93
C ALA A 318 14.13 2.02 5.71
N MET A 319 15.39 2.43 5.92
CA MET A 319 15.83 3.82 5.82
C MET A 319 16.78 4.06 4.63
N ASP A 320 16.89 3.10 3.74
CA ASP A 320 17.73 3.18 2.54
C ASP A 320 16.91 3.09 1.25
N VAL A 321 17.39 3.76 0.21
CA VAL A 321 16.70 3.87 -1.08
C VAL A 321 16.64 2.53 -1.81
N ASP A 322 17.67 1.68 -1.69
CA ASP A 322 17.73 0.44 -2.45
C ASP A 322 16.68 -0.57 -1.98
N SER A 323 16.48 -0.71 -0.66
CA SER A 323 15.40 -1.53 -0.09
C SER A 323 14.02 -1.08 -0.58
N TRP A 324 13.75 0.22 -0.63
CA TRP A 324 12.51 0.75 -1.15
C TRP A 324 12.38 0.60 -2.67
N ARG A 325 13.46 0.68 -3.42
CA ARG A 325 13.42 0.42 -4.86
C ARG A 325 13.09 -1.03 -5.17
N ASP A 326 13.64 -1.98 -4.42
CA ASP A 326 13.31 -3.40 -4.57
C ASP A 326 11.84 -3.65 -4.21
N TYR A 327 11.33 -3.02 -3.15
CA TYR A 327 9.91 -3.03 -2.80
C TYR A 327 9.03 -2.49 -3.94
N PHE A 328 9.34 -1.32 -4.51
CA PHE A 328 8.53 -0.72 -5.58
C PHE A 328 8.62 -1.50 -6.89
N ARG A 329 9.75 -2.08 -7.22
CA ARG A 329 9.88 -2.97 -8.39
C ARG A 329 9.02 -4.20 -8.24
N THR A 330 9.03 -4.82 -7.07
CA THR A 330 8.18 -5.97 -6.79
C THR A 330 6.70 -5.64 -7.00
N ILE A 331 6.20 -4.51 -6.48
CA ILE A 331 4.78 -4.16 -6.69
C ILE A 331 4.46 -3.79 -8.15
N LYS A 332 5.41 -3.19 -8.87
CA LYS A 332 5.28 -2.93 -10.32
C LYS A 332 5.26 -4.20 -11.15
N ASP A 333 6.00 -5.22 -10.77
CA ASP A 333 5.95 -6.54 -11.42
C ASP A 333 4.53 -7.13 -11.34
N TYR A 334 3.77 -6.79 -10.29
CA TYR A 334 2.35 -7.11 -10.15
C TYR A 334 1.39 -6.02 -10.70
N GLY A 335 1.89 -5.10 -11.53
CA GLY A 335 1.08 -4.10 -12.23
C GLY A 335 0.58 -2.94 -11.38
N LEU A 336 1.03 -2.80 -10.13
CA LEU A 336 0.63 -1.70 -9.25
C LEU A 336 1.43 -0.42 -9.54
N ASN A 337 0.79 0.74 -9.34
CA ASN A 337 1.39 2.06 -9.53
C ASN A 337 1.19 3.01 -8.34
N HIS A 338 0.56 2.53 -7.27
CA HIS A 338 0.16 3.37 -6.14
C HIS A 338 0.35 2.66 -4.80
N VAL A 339 0.76 3.43 -3.76
CA VAL A 339 0.82 2.97 -2.36
C VAL A 339 0.18 3.99 -1.43
N ARG A 340 -0.74 3.53 -0.60
CA ARG A 340 -1.29 4.22 0.55
C ARG A 340 -0.59 3.75 1.82
N PHE A 341 -0.09 4.68 2.63
CA PHE A 341 0.54 4.36 3.91
C PHE A 341 -0.49 4.52 5.04
N HIS A 342 -1.01 3.39 5.51
CA HIS A 342 -2.09 3.33 6.48
C HIS A 342 -1.70 3.93 7.84
N SER A 343 -2.23 5.12 8.16
CA SER A 343 -1.98 5.84 9.40
C SER A 343 -0.49 6.07 9.73
N TRP A 344 0.36 6.28 8.71
CA TRP A 344 1.75 6.66 8.89
C TRP A 344 2.33 7.36 7.65
N CYS A 345 3.49 8.01 7.83
CA CYS A 345 4.23 8.64 6.75
C CYS A 345 5.62 7.99 6.62
N PRO A 346 6.03 7.53 5.41
CA PRO A 346 7.30 6.88 5.18
C PRO A 346 8.50 7.85 5.26
N PRO A 347 9.75 7.34 5.30
CA PRO A 347 10.95 8.19 5.30
C PRO A 347 11.29 8.73 3.90
N ASP A 348 12.20 9.71 3.86
CA ASP A 348 12.76 10.30 2.64
C ASP A 348 13.21 9.26 1.60
N ALA A 349 13.86 8.17 2.05
CA ALA A 349 14.30 7.07 1.19
C ALA A 349 13.16 6.41 0.39
N CYS A 350 11.96 6.34 0.96
CA CYS A 350 10.77 5.83 0.29
C CYS A 350 10.33 6.78 -0.83
N PHE A 351 10.21 8.06 -0.53
CA PHE A 351 9.85 9.07 -1.54
C PHE A 351 10.88 9.13 -2.67
N GLU A 352 12.18 9.13 -2.34
CA GLU A 352 13.27 9.13 -3.33
C GLU A 352 13.19 7.89 -4.25
N ALA A 353 12.93 6.71 -3.70
CA ALA A 353 12.77 5.48 -4.46
C ALA A 353 11.51 5.51 -5.34
N ALA A 354 10.37 5.99 -4.81
CA ALA A 354 9.13 6.14 -5.58
C ALA A 354 9.26 7.15 -6.72
N ASP A 355 9.99 8.25 -6.49
CA ASP A 355 10.34 9.22 -7.55
C ASP A 355 11.12 8.56 -8.69
N MET A 356 12.00 7.62 -8.36
CA MET A 356 12.83 6.90 -9.35
C MET A 356 12.07 5.83 -10.10
N GLU A 357 11.16 5.14 -9.43
CA GLU A 357 10.41 4.03 -10.01
C GLU A 357 9.04 4.47 -10.59
N GLY A 358 8.60 5.72 -10.37
CA GLY A 358 7.34 6.25 -10.89
C GLY A 358 6.12 5.69 -10.17
N ILE A 359 6.10 5.75 -8.84
CA ILE A 359 4.99 5.30 -8.00
C ILE A 359 4.28 6.50 -7.39
N TYR A 360 2.94 6.48 -7.34
CA TYR A 360 2.11 7.49 -6.71
C TYR A 360 1.93 7.17 -5.22
N LEU A 361 2.26 8.11 -4.34
CA LEU A 361 2.21 7.91 -2.89
C LEU A 361 1.10 8.72 -2.23
N GLN A 362 0.46 8.09 -1.24
CA GLN A 362 -0.52 8.68 -0.34
C GLN A 362 -0.09 8.41 1.12
N PRO A 363 0.76 9.24 1.72
CA PRO A 363 0.98 9.20 3.16
C PRO A 363 -0.26 9.70 3.93
N GLU A 364 -0.33 9.30 5.21
CA GLU A 364 -1.38 9.71 6.15
C GLU A 364 -0.76 10.27 7.43
N LEU A 365 -1.54 11.06 8.19
CA LEU A 365 -1.21 11.37 9.57
C LEU A 365 -1.21 10.10 10.43
N PRO A 366 -0.41 10.05 11.50
CA PRO A 366 -0.27 8.84 12.33
C PRO A 366 -1.50 8.64 13.24
N ILE A 367 -2.69 8.51 12.65
CA ILE A 367 -3.93 8.34 13.41
C ILE A 367 -4.93 7.38 12.74
N TRP A 368 -5.57 6.58 13.57
CA TRP A 368 -6.77 5.82 13.30
C TRP A 368 -7.74 6.07 14.45
N GLY A 369 -8.73 6.94 14.25
CA GLY A 369 -9.61 7.29 15.35
C GLY A 369 -10.40 8.60 15.20
N VAL A 370 -10.53 9.35 16.29
CA VAL A 370 -11.46 10.47 16.42
C VAL A 370 -10.78 11.82 16.22
N PHE A 371 -11.37 12.65 15.35
CA PHE A 371 -11.07 14.08 15.27
C PHE A 371 -12.08 14.86 16.13
N SER A 372 -11.59 15.53 17.17
CA SER A 372 -12.45 16.30 18.07
C SER A 372 -11.71 17.51 18.63
N LYS A 373 -12.39 18.64 18.69
CA LYS A 373 -11.88 19.85 19.38
C LYS A 373 -11.65 19.64 20.86
N ASP A 374 -12.33 18.64 21.48
CA ASP A 374 -12.14 18.31 22.90
C ASP A 374 -10.80 17.60 23.15
N SER A 375 -10.12 17.15 22.08
CA SER A 375 -8.78 16.53 22.09
C SER A 375 -7.69 17.51 21.60
N GLU A 376 -7.68 18.74 22.13
CA GLU A 376 -6.85 19.86 21.65
C GLU A 376 -5.37 19.47 21.49
N GLU A 377 -4.78 18.81 22.49
CA GLU A 377 -3.36 18.44 22.44
C GLU A 377 -3.06 17.46 21.29
N LEU A 378 -3.93 16.48 21.05
CA LEU A 378 -3.80 15.52 19.97
C LEU A 378 -3.99 16.22 18.60
N MET A 379 -5.00 17.08 18.46
CA MET A 379 -5.24 17.83 17.24
C MET A 379 -4.06 18.74 16.90
N GLN A 380 -3.53 19.46 17.90
CA GLN A 380 -2.34 20.28 17.71
C GLN A 380 -1.11 19.46 17.32
N PHE A 381 -0.92 18.29 17.91
CA PHE A 381 0.16 17.36 17.54
C PHE A 381 0.03 16.94 16.05
N LEU A 382 -1.14 16.46 15.64
CA LEU A 382 -1.39 15.99 14.28
C LEU A 382 -1.27 17.12 13.24
N LEU A 383 -1.78 18.31 13.56
CA LEU A 383 -1.68 19.47 12.67
C LEU A 383 -0.24 19.86 12.41
N GLU A 384 0.58 19.88 13.45
CA GLU A 384 2.00 20.25 13.32
C GLU A 384 2.82 19.13 12.65
N ASP A 385 2.54 17.85 12.94
CA ASP A 385 3.19 16.73 12.24
C ASP A 385 2.88 16.75 10.75
N GLY A 386 1.61 17.05 10.37
CA GLY A 386 1.19 17.20 8.98
C GLY A 386 1.87 18.37 8.27
N LYS A 387 2.00 19.53 8.90
CA LYS A 387 2.76 20.68 8.33
C LYS A 387 4.18 20.28 8.00
N ARG A 388 4.86 19.60 8.94
CA ARG A 388 6.23 19.11 8.76
C ARG A 388 6.35 18.10 7.62
N ILE A 389 5.38 17.21 7.42
CA ILE A 389 5.33 16.28 6.29
C ILE A 389 5.39 17.05 4.97
N HIS A 390 4.55 18.08 4.81
CA HIS A 390 4.49 18.87 3.57
C HIS A 390 5.77 19.70 3.36
N GLU A 391 6.33 20.27 4.42
CA GLU A 391 7.58 21.04 4.36
C GLU A 391 8.78 20.14 4.01
N GLU A 392 8.86 18.93 4.57
CA GLU A 392 9.98 18.03 4.36
C GLU A 392 9.91 17.31 3.01
N TYR A 393 8.73 16.78 2.63
CA TYR A 393 8.58 15.87 1.51
C TYR A 393 7.86 16.45 0.29
N GLY A 394 7.35 17.68 0.36
CA GLY A 394 6.54 18.30 -0.69
C GLY A 394 7.21 18.45 -2.07
N ASN A 395 8.55 18.36 -2.17
CA ASN A 395 9.26 18.42 -3.45
C ASN A 395 9.26 17.09 -4.23
N HIS A 396 8.92 15.98 -3.58
CA HIS A 396 8.91 14.67 -4.24
C HIS A 396 7.74 14.57 -5.23
N PRO A 397 7.99 14.30 -6.52
CA PRO A 397 6.90 14.18 -7.49
C PRO A 397 6.00 12.98 -7.26
N SER A 398 6.47 11.94 -6.57
CA SER A 398 5.68 10.79 -6.16
C SER A 398 4.65 11.11 -5.08
N PHE A 399 4.85 12.13 -4.26
CA PHE A 399 3.89 12.60 -3.27
C PHE A 399 2.74 13.33 -3.98
N VAL A 400 1.68 12.63 -4.33
CA VAL A 400 0.55 13.18 -5.12
C VAL A 400 -0.75 13.34 -4.32
N MET A 401 -0.94 12.56 -3.27
CA MET A 401 -2.16 12.50 -2.47
C MET A 401 -1.82 12.49 -0.98
N PHE A 402 -2.72 13.04 -0.17
CA PHE A 402 -2.62 13.05 1.30
C PHE A 402 -3.99 12.86 1.93
N ALA A 403 -4.08 12.03 2.99
CA ALA A 403 -5.28 11.87 3.77
C ALA A 403 -5.00 12.04 5.27
N LEU A 404 -6.04 12.44 6.04
CA LEU A 404 -5.87 12.73 7.47
C LEU A 404 -5.69 11.48 8.34
N GLY A 405 -5.85 10.29 7.80
CA GLY A 405 -5.66 9.03 8.52
C GLY A 405 -6.64 7.95 8.11
N ASN A 406 -6.67 6.85 8.88
CA ASN A 406 -7.51 5.70 8.60
C ASN A 406 -8.80 5.69 9.39
N GLU A 407 -9.92 5.28 8.75
CA GLU A 407 -11.24 5.01 9.34
C GLU A 407 -11.64 6.03 10.42
N LEU A 408 -11.53 7.30 10.03
CA LEU A 408 -11.75 8.42 10.94
C LEU A 408 -13.23 8.67 11.17
N TRP A 409 -13.53 9.19 12.36
CA TRP A 409 -14.83 9.76 12.71
C TRP A 409 -14.65 11.01 13.57
N GLY A 410 -15.73 11.73 13.84
CA GLY A 410 -15.71 12.92 14.67
C GLY A 410 -16.18 14.18 13.95
N GLU A 411 -15.53 15.31 14.23
CA GLU A 411 -15.98 16.63 13.82
C GLU A 411 -15.45 17.03 12.44
N ILE A 412 -16.31 17.00 11.41
CA ILE A 412 -15.96 17.42 10.05
C ILE A 412 -15.35 18.83 9.98
N PRO A 413 -15.85 19.86 10.72
CA PRO A 413 -15.21 21.16 10.69
C PRO A 413 -13.75 21.18 11.15
N VAL A 414 -13.37 20.32 12.11
CA VAL A 414 -11.95 20.16 12.53
C VAL A 414 -11.13 19.56 11.40
N MET A 415 -11.65 18.52 10.75
CA MET A 415 -10.98 17.90 9.59
C MET A 415 -10.82 18.90 8.43
N SER A 416 -11.84 19.74 8.18
CA SER A 416 -11.79 20.78 7.13
C SER A 416 -10.66 21.79 7.38
N GLU A 417 -10.50 22.23 8.64
CA GLU A 417 -9.42 23.15 9.02
C GLU A 417 -8.03 22.56 8.73
N PHE A 418 -7.86 21.24 8.96
CA PHE A 418 -6.60 20.56 8.63
C PHE A 418 -6.34 20.57 7.12
N ILE A 419 -7.33 20.18 6.31
CA ILE A 419 -7.20 20.15 4.85
C ILE A 419 -6.91 21.54 4.29
N GLU A 420 -7.63 22.56 4.75
CA GLU A 420 -7.41 23.95 4.32
C GLU A 420 -6.01 24.43 4.69
N THR A 421 -5.54 24.09 5.89
CA THR A 421 -4.19 24.44 6.36
C THR A 421 -3.12 23.78 5.49
N PHE A 422 -3.23 22.47 5.23
CA PHE A 422 -2.24 21.74 4.43
C PHE A 422 -2.24 22.18 2.97
N ARG A 423 -3.41 22.39 2.37
CA ARG A 423 -3.54 22.94 1.01
C ARG A 423 -2.98 24.35 0.89
N GLY A 424 -3.10 25.17 1.96
CA GLY A 424 -2.49 26.48 2.04
C GLY A 424 -0.96 26.46 2.10
N ILE A 425 -0.37 25.38 2.67
CA ILE A 425 1.09 25.16 2.71
C ILE A 425 1.58 24.60 1.38
N ASP A 426 0.87 23.61 0.86
CA ASP A 426 1.28 22.91 -0.36
C ASP A 426 0.07 22.51 -1.22
N SER A 427 -0.13 23.17 -2.32
CA SER A 427 -1.20 22.91 -3.28
C SER A 427 -0.80 21.95 -4.41
N ARG A 428 0.38 21.30 -4.32
CA ARG A 428 0.87 20.33 -5.32
C ARG A 428 0.27 18.94 -5.14
N HIS A 429 -0.48 18.70 -4.06
CA HIS A 429 -1.08 17.42 -3.69
C HIS A 429 -2.60 17.50 -3.72
N LEU A 430 -3.26 16.34 -3.88
CA LEU A 430 -4.68 16.19 -3.64
C LEU A 430 -4.94 15.77 -2.20
N TYR A 431 -6.06 16.18 -1.63
CA TYR A 431 -6.40 16.01 -0.21
C TYR A 431 -7.72 15.30 -0.02
N ALA A 432 -7.77 14.35 0.94
CA ALA A 432 -8.98 13.70 1.42
C ALA A 432 -9.08 13.75 2.95
N TYR A 433 -10.31 13.70 3.46
CA TYR A 433 -10.55 13.68 4.91
C TYR A 433 -10.01 12.41 5.58
N GLY A 434 -10.07 11.29 4.89
CA GLY A 434 -9.52 10.04 5.40
C GLY A 434 -9.88 8.88 4.50
N SER A 435 -9.37 7.71 4.84
CA SER A 435 -9.65 6.47 4.12
C SER A 435 -10.57 5.63 4.99
N ASN A 436 -11.89 5.57 4.72
CA ASN A 436 -12.74 4.83 5.64
C ASN A 436 -14.21 4.64 5.25
N VAL A 437 -14.82 3.67 5.94
CA VAL A 437 -16.25 3.37 5.91
C VAL A 437 -17.10 4.43 6.64
N TYR A 438 -16.62 5.02 7.73
CA TYR A 438 -17.41 5.94 8.56
C TYR A 438 -17.68 7.26 7.85
N LEU A 439 -16.65 7.90 7.30
CA LEU A 439 -16.82 9.10 6.50
C LEU A 439 -17.56 8.80 5.19
N GLY A 440 -17.35 7.61 4.61
CA GLY A 440 -18.07 7.16 3.44
C GLY A 440 -19.60 7.15 3.62
N TYR A 441 -20.12 6.90 4.83
CA TYR A 441 -21.56 7.01 5.15
C TYR A 441 -22.11 8.41 4.94
N ASN A 442 -21.29 9.45 5.08
CA ASN A 442 -21.72 10.83 4.83
C ASN A 442 -21.74 11.19 3.33
N GLY A 443 -21.17 10.32 2.48
CA GLY A 443 -20.91 10.62 1.08
C GLY A 443 -19.78 11.64 0.93
N HIS A 444 -19.71 12.29 -0.23
CA HIS A 444 -18.73 13.36 -0.47
C HIS A 444 -18.91 14.52 0.51
N ILE A 445 -17.79 15.03 1.02
CA ILE A 445 -17.73 16.18 1.92
C ILE A 445 -17.00 17.31 1.19
N ASP A 446 -17.59 18.51 1.18
CA ASP A 446 -16.98 19.67 0.53
C ASP A 446 -15.56 19.93 1.04
N GLY A 447 -14.63 20.19 0.14
CA GLY A 447 -13.23 20.48 0.44
C GLY A 447 -12.27 19.31 0.20
N GLU A 448 -12.75 18.08 0.01
CA GLU A 448 -11.89 16.98 -0.45
C GLU A 448 -11.79 16.93 -1.98
N ASP A 449 -10.63 16.54 -2.48
CA ASP A 449 -10.34 16.42 -3.92
C ASP A 449 -10.63 15.01 -4.44
N PHE A 450 -10.71 14.01 -3.56
CA PHE A 450 -11.00 12.60 -3.87
C PHE A 450 -11.51 11.88 -2.61
N MET A 451 -12.12 10.72 -2.82
CA MET A 451 -12.54 9.82 -1.74
C MET A 451 -11.76 8.51 -1.81
N VAL A 452 -11.27 8.01 -0.67
CA VAL A 452 -10.85 6.61 -0.51
C VAL A 452 -11.84 5.95 0.43
N THR A 453 -12.69 5.06 -0.07
CA THR A 453 -13.80 4.55 0.73
C THR A 453 -14.26 3.18 0.27
N CYS A 454 -14.89 2.41 1.17
CA CYS A 454 -15.59 1.17 0.83
C CYS A 454 -17.07 1.40 0.56
N ARG A 455 -17.57 2.66 0.70
CA ARG A 455 -18.93 3.05 0.32
C ARG A 455 -19.07 4.55 0.13
N VAL A 456 -20.03 4.96 -0.68
CA VAL A 456 -20.38 6.36 -0.91
C VAL A 456 -21.84 6.58 -0.49
N GLY A 457 -22.03 7.20 0.67
CA GLY A 457 -23.34 7.45 1.26
C GLY A 457 -23.92 6.30 2.09
N GLY A 458 -24.96 6.59 2.87
CA GLY A 458 -25.61 5.72 3.83
C GLY A 458 -26.81 4.92 3.31
N GLY A 459 -26.90 4.72 1.99
CA GLY A 459 -28.01 3.96 1.40
C GLY A 459 -28.03 2.47 1.76
N ASP A 460 -29.21 1.85 1.67
CA ASP A 460 -29.37 0.42 1.92
C ASP A 460 -28.83 -0.44 0.77
N GLY A 461 -28.40 -1.64 1.10
CA GLY A 461 -27.88 -2.63 0.16
C GLY A 461 -26.55 -2.23 -0.49
N TYR A 462 -26.23 -2.88 -1.60
CA TYR A 462 -24.89 -2.75 -2.23
C TYR A 462 -24.73 -1.53 -3.14
N SER A 463 -25.77 -0.75 -3.37
CA SER A 463 -25.75 0.39 -4.31
C SER A 463 -24.81 1.54 -3.92
N THR A 464 -24.27 1.53 -2.70
CA THR A 464 -23.32 2.52 -2.21
C THR A 464 -21.90 1.99 -2.06
N HIS A 465 -21.67 0.70 -2.27
CA HIS A 465 -20.41 0.03 -1.98
C HIS A 465 -19.42 0.11 -3.14
N THR A 466 -18.13 0.16 -2.82
CA THR A 466 -17.00 0.33 -3.75
C THR A 466 -15.94 -0.77 -3.61
N ARG A 467 -16.27 -1.89 -2.97
CA ARG A 467 -15.51 -3.14 -2.96
C ARG A 467 -16.44 -4.34 -2.93
N ALA A 468 -16.01 -5.46 -3.46
CA ALA A 468 -16.83 -6.69 -3.55
C ALA A 468 -16.80 -7.52 -2.27
N SER A 469 -15.72 -7.44 -1.50
CA SER A 469 -15.53 -8.12 -0.22
C SER A 469 -16.11 -7.33 0.93
N PHE A 470 -16.99 -7.94 1.73
CA PHE A 470 -17.52 -7.33 2.95
C PHE A 470 -17.57 -8.30 4.10
N SER A 471 -17.33 -7.79 5.31
CA SER A 471 -17.65 -8.47 6.54
C SER A 471 -19.13 -8.37 6.84
N PHE A 472 -19.58 -9.17 7.78
CA PHE A 472 -20.91 -9.02 8.40
C PHE A 472 -21.16 -7.64 9.01
N TYR A 473 -20.10 -6.85 9.22
CA TYR A 473 -20.21 -5.51 9.77
C TYR A 473 -20.60 -4.48 8.72
N ASP A 474 -19.97 -4.52 7.53
CA ASP A 474 -20.17 -3.51 6.50
C ASP A 474 -21.42 -3.74 5.65
N ALA A 475 -21.77 -5.02 5.41
CA ALA A 475 -22.91 -5.37 4.60
C ALA A 475 -23.62 -6.61 5.15
N ASP A 476 -24.91 -6.70 4.93
CA ASP A 476 -25.65 -7.89 5.26
C ASP A 476 -25.14 -9.07 4.44
N GLU A 477 -25.03 -10.22 5.09
CA GLU A 477 -24.73 -11.50 4.45
C GLU A 477 -23.41 -11.60 3.67
N GLY A 478 -22.40 -10.77 3.98
CA GLY A 478 -21.04 -10.93 3.48
C GLY A 478 -20.75 -10.39 2.08
N GLY A 479 -21.51 -9.40 1.61
CA GLY A 479 -21.16 -8.63 0.40
C GLY A 479 -21.57 -9.26 -0.93
N TYR A 480 -21.17 -8.63 -2.01
CA TYR A 480 -21.54 -9.00 -3.38
C TYR A 480 -21.23 -10.47 -3.72
N LEU A 481 -20.00 -10.91 -3.43
CA LEU A 481 -19.52 -12.24 -3.84
C LEU A 481 -20.22 -13.39 -3.13
N ASN A 482 -20.86 -13.16 -1.97
CA ASN A 482 -21.64 -14.18 -1.26
C ASN A 482 -23.14 -14.12 -1.58
N ASN A 483 -23.66 -12.97 -2.03
CA ASN A 483 -25.09 -12.73 -2.17
C ASN A 483 -25.58 -12.61 -3.60
N THR A 484 -24.66 -12.70 -4.56
CA THR A 484 -25.01 -12.63 -5.98
C THR A 484 -24.46 -13.85 -6.68
N PRO A 485 -25.22 -14.53 -7.54
CA PRO A 485 -24.67 -15.61 -8.35
C PRO A 485 -23.42 -15.14 -9.11
N PRO A 486 -22.36 -15.96 -9.17
CA PRO A 486 -21.11 -15.57 -9.80
C PRO A 486 -21.27 -15.11 -11.24
N ASN A 487 -20.72 -13.93 -11.53
CA ASN A 487 -20.78 -13.28 -12.84
C ASN A 487 -19.62 -12.30 -13.00
N THR A 488 -19.44 -11.76 -14.20
CA THR A 488 -18.47 -10.70 -14.48
C THR A 488 -19.11 -9.42 -15.03
N VAL A 489 -20.40 -9.20 -14.76
CA VAL A 489 -21.12 -7.97 -15.16
C VAL A 489 -21.29 -6.96 -14.03
N MET A 490 -21.01 -7.37 -12.78
CA MET A 490 -21.16 -6.50 -11.61
C MET A 490 -20.09 -5.40 -11.62
N ASN A 491 -20.51 -4.21 -11.18
CA ASN A 491 -19.66 -3.04 -11.02
C ASN A 491 -20.17 -2.13 -9.90
N PHE A 492 -19.45 -1.06 -9.60
CA PHE A 492 -19.76 -0.09 -8.54
C PHE A 492 -20.33 1.23 -9.08
N GLN A 493 -20.81 1.27 -10.32
CA GLN A 493 -21.26 2.50 -10.98
C GLN A 493 -22.25 3.32 -10.13
N LYS A 494 -23.24 2.64 -9.52
CA LYS A 494 -24.24 3.33 -8.69
C LYS A 494 -23.63 4.07 -7.50
N ALA A 495 -22.58 3.50 -6.89
CA ALA A 495 -21.88 4.15 -5.80
C ALA A 495 -21.01 5.32 -6.29
N VAL A 496 -20.26 5.12 -7.38
CA VAL A 496 -19.37 6.14 -7.95
C VAL A 496 -20.17 7.35 -8.44
N GLU A 497 -21.37 7.17 -9.00
CA GLU A 497 -22.26 8.24 -9.45
C GLU A 497 -22.74 9.16 -8.32
N LEU A 498 -22.67 8.71 -7.05
CA LEU A 498 -23.02 9.53 -5.89
C LEU A 498 -21.93 10.54 -5.50
N SER A 499 -20.72 10.41 -6.06
CA SER A 499 -19.59 11.31 -5.80
C SER A 499 -19.34 12.26 -6.97
N PRO A 500 -19.10 13.56 -6.74
CA PRO A 500 -18.66 14.51 -7.77
C PRO A 500 -17.13 14.45 -8.01
N VAL A 501 -16.37 13.78 -7.14
CA VAL A 501 -14.91 13.67 -7.16
C VAL A 501 -14.47 12.21 -7.38
N PRO A 502 -13.19 11.94 -7.73
CA PRO A 502 -12.69 10.60 -7.89
C PRO A 502 -12.90 9.70 -6.67
N VAL A 503 -13.32 8.46 -6.90
CA VAL A 503 -13.50 7.45 -5.86
C VAL A 503 -12.48 6.34 -6.06
N VAL A 504 -11.75 6.01 -5.00
CA VAL A 504 -10.79 4.91 -4.93
C VAL A 504 -11.30 3.88 -3.91
N GLY A 505 -11.37 2.61 -4.29
CA GLY A 505 -11.81 1.52 -3.42
C GLY A 505 -10.85 1.35 -2.24
N HIS A 506 -11.37 1.45 -1.02
CA HIS A 506 -10.61 1.32 0.23
C HIS A 506 -10.45 -0.14 0.62
N GLU A 507 -9.22 -0.57 0.88
CA GLU A 507 -8.88 -1.90 1.41
C GLU A 507 -9.57 -3.04 0.66
N THR A 508 -9.50 -2.99 -0.66
CA THR A 508 -10.08 -3.97 -1.58
C THR A 508 -9.47 -5.35 -1.36
N GLY A 509 -10.30 -6.39 -1.33
CA GLY A 509 -9.85 -7.76 -1.15
C GLY A 509 -9.99 -8.28 0.28
N GLN A 510 -8.88 -8.48 0.99
CA GLN A 510 -8.80 -9.07 2.34
C GLN A 510 -9.12 -10.58 2.38
N TYR A 511 -8.73 -11.33 1.36
CA TYR A 511 -9.00 -12.76 1.24
C TYR A 511 -7.94 -13.59 1.95
N GLN A 512 -8.29 -14.18 3.09
CA GLN A 512 -7.37 -14.98 3.92
C GLN A 512 -6.89 -16.23 3.20
N ILE A 513 -5.58 -16.47 3.29
CA ILE A 513 -4.88 -17.65 2.77
C ILE A 513 -4.36 -18.48 3.94
N TYR A 514 -4.40 -19.81 3.82
CA TYR A 514 -3.85 -20.69 4.86
C TYR A 514 -2.32 -20.53 4.96
N PRO A 515 -1.70 -20.51 6.16
CA PRO A 515 -0.27 -20.27 6.33
C PRO A 515 0.62 -21.27 5.57
N ASP A 516 1.69 -20.79 4.95
CA ASP A 516 2.84 -21.62 4.61
C ASP A 516 3.83 -21.64 5.78
N TYR A 517 3.92 -22.75 6.48
CA TYR A 517 4.80 -22.89 7.64
C TYR A 517 6.30 -22.92 7.28
N ALA A 518 6.68 -23.01 6.00
CA ALA A 518 8.07 -22.87 5.56
C ALA A 518 8.58 -21.43 5.77
N GLU A 519 7.69 -20.44 5.71
CA GLU A 519 8.00 -19.02 5.96
C GLU A 519 8.61 -18.79 7.35
N MET A 520 8.26 -19.60 8.36
CA MET A 520 8.79 -19.46 9.72
C MET A 520 10.32 -19.38 9.79
N SER A 521 11.02 -20.03 8.86
CA SER A 521 12.49 -20.03 8.80
C SER A 521 13.09 -18.68 8.38
N LYS A 522 12.30 -17.78 7.79
CA LYS A 522 12.72 -16.43 7.37
C LYS A 522 12.80 -15.45 8.55
N TYR A 523 12.10 -15.70 9.65
CA TYR A 523 12.03 -14.81 10.82
C TYR A 523 13.29 -14.90 11.68
N THR A 524 14.43 -14.51 11.13
CA THR A 524 15.75 -14.59 11.77
C THR A 524 16.11 -13.32 12.55
N GLY A 525 15.30 -12.27 12.45
CA GLY A 525 15.53 -10.98 13.06
C GLY A 525 14.94 -10.83 14.47
N VAL A 526 14.40 -9.64 14.76
CA VAL A 526 13.91 -9.26 16.10
C VAL A 526 12.53 -9.80 16.44
N LEU A 527 11.76 -10.24 15.44
CA LEU A 527 10.44 -10.84 15.61
C LEU A 527 10.48 -12.36 15.51
N ARG A 528 9.58 -13.04 16.24
CA ARG A 528 9.33 -14.49 16.16
C ARG A 528 7.93 -14.74 15.58
N PRO A 529 7.76 -15.78 14.75
CA PRO A 529 6.48 -16.18 14.20
C PRO A 529 5.73 -17.15 15.15
N ASP A 530 5.50 -16.73 16.41
CA ASP A 530 4.86 -17.58 17.44
C ASP A 530 3.40 -17.89 17.06
N ASN A 531 2.73 -16.98 16.33
CA ASN A 531 1.40 -17.20 15.75
C ASN A 531 1.40 -18.38 14.75
N PHE A 532 2.35 -18.44 13.83
CA PHE A 532 2.52 -19.57 12.89
C PHE A 532 2.83 -20.88 13.65
N ALA A 533 3.69 -20.82 14.66
CA ALA A 533 4.05 -21.98 15.46
C ALA A 533 2.82 -22.56 16.18
N GLU A 534 1.97 -21.70 16.76
CA GLU A 534 0.74 -22.12 17.44
C GLU A 534 -0.29 -22.69 16.45
N PHE A 535 -0.47 -22.10 15.27
CA PHE A 535 -1.35 -22.63 14.24
C PHE A 535 -0.88 -23.98 13.73
N LYS A 536 0.41 -24.15 13.49
CA LYS A 536 1.02 -25.44 13.12
C LYS A 536 0.78 -26.50 14.18
N ARG A 537 1.00 -26.18 15.44
CA ARG A 537 0.76 -27.08 16.58
C ARG A 537 -0.70 -27.54 16.65
N ARG A 538 -1.66 -26.62 16.44
CA ARG A 538 -3.11 -26.93 16.41
C ARG A 538 -3.44 -27.85 15.24
N LEU A 539 -2.90 -27.61 14.06
CA LEU A 539 -3.10 -28.46 12.90
C LEU A 539 -2.56 -29.89 13.12
N GLU A 540 -1.38 -29.99 13.68
CA GLU A 540 -0.76 -31.29 14.04
C GLU A 540 -1.59 -32.05 15.09
N ALA A 541 -2.09 -31.34 16.11
CA ALA A 541 -2.99 -31.90 17.12
C ALA A 541 -4.30 -32.43 16.52
N ALA A 542 -4.80 -31.80 15.47
CA ALA A 542 -5.95 -32.25 14.68
C ALA A 542 -5.61 -33.39 13.71
N ARG A 543 -4.35 -33.85 13.65
CA ARG A 543 -3.83 -34.89 12.74
C ARG A 543 -3.93 -34.53 11.26
N LEU A 544 -3.91 -33.24 10.94
CA LEU A 544 -4.00 -32.68 9.59
C LEU A 544 -2.67 -32.08 9.12
N GLY A 545 -1.58 -32.18 9.89
CA GLY A 545 -0.27 -31.60 9.57
C GLY A 545 0.29 -31.96 8.20
N GLY A 546 0.00 -33.19 7.71
CA GLY A 546 0.40 -33.64 6.36
C GLY A 546 -0.32 -32.92 5.20
N GLN A 547 -1.40 -32.17 5.46
CA GLN A 547 -2.20 -31.46 4.46
C GLN A 547 -1.94 -29.94 4.47
N ALA A 548 -1.04 -29.45 5.29
CA ALA A 548 -0.78 -28.01 5.47
C ALA A 548 -0.54 -27.28 4.13
N LEU A 549 0.34 -27.85 3.28
CA LEU A 549 0.66 -27.28 1.97
C LEU A 549 -0.52 -27.35 0.99
N ASP A 550 -1.36 -28.39 1.07
CA ASP A 550 -2.56 -28.52 0.24
C ASP A 550 -3.60 -27.46 0.64
N PHE A 551 -3.76 -27.18 1.94
CA PHE A 551 -4.62 -26.09 2.43
C PHE A 551 -4.10 -24.73 1.97
N HIS A 552 -2.79 -24.50 2.05
CA HIS A 552 -2.16 -23.27 1.54
C HIS A 552 -2.46 -23.08 0.05
N ARG A 553 -2.20 -24.07 -0.77
CA ARG A 553 -2.40 -24.01 -2.22
C ARG A 553 -3.86 -23.85 -2.60
N ALA A 554 -4.77 -24.59 -1.96
CA ALA A 554 -6.20 -24.54 -2.30
C ALA A 554 -6.84 -23.21 -1.89
N SER A 555 -6.56 -22.72 -0.67
CA SER A 555 -7.04 -21.41 -0.22
C SER A 555 -6.42 -20.25 -1.01
N GLY A 556 -5.13 -20.37 -1.36
CA GLY A 556 -4.42 -19.35 -2.14
C GLY A 556 -4.94 -19.25 -3.57
N ALA A 557 -5.15 -20.38 -4.25
CA ALA A 557 -5.73 -20.38 -5.60
C ALA A 557 -7.14 -19.75 -5.62
N TRP A 558 -7.97 -20.06 -4.62
CA TRP A 558 -9.28 -19.43 -4.48
C TRP A 558 -9.19 -17.93 -4.16
N ALA A 559 -8.29 -17.52 -3.26
CA ALA A 559 -8.07 -16.10 -2.96
C ALA A 559 -7.63 -15.30 -4.19
N VAL A 560 -6.79 -15.86 -5.07
CA VAL A 560 -6.38 -15.23 -6.33
C VAL A 560 -7.58 -14.97 -7.25
N GLU A 561 -8.51 -15.95 -7.37
CA GLU A 561 -9.74 -15.76 -8.15
C GLU A 561 -10.66 -14.68 -7.56
N LEU A 562 -10.74 -14.59 -6.23
CA LEU A 562 -11.52 -13.57 -5.55
C LEU A 562 -10.88 -12.17 -5.73
N TYR A 563 -9.55 -12.04 -5.61
CA TYR A 563 -8.83 -10.80 -5.90
C TYR A 563 -9.05 -10.35 -7.34
N ARG A 564 -8.94 -11.28 -8.29
CA ARG A 564 -9.23 -11.01 -9.68
C ARG A 564 -10.64 -10.43 -9.87
N ALA A 565 -11.65 -11.07 -9.29
CA ALA A 565 -13.04 -10.61 -9.40
C ALA A 565 -13.22 -9.19 -8.87
N ASP A 566 -12.61 -8.88 -7.72
CA ASP A 566 -12.71 -7.56 -7.08
C ASP A 566 -11.96 -6.48 -7.90
N ILE A 567 -10.74 -6.77 -8.37
CA ILE A 567 -9.95 -5.88 -9.22
C ILE A 567 -10.67 -5.61 -10.55
N GLU A 568 -11.15 -6.65 -11.24
CA GLU A 568 -11.88 -6.48 -12.49
C GLU A 568 -13.22 -5.76 -12.29
N MET A 569 -13.89 -5.91 -11.15
CA MET A 569 -15.10 -5.15 -10.79
C MET A 569 -14.81 -3.64 -10.69
N ASN A 570 -13.66 -3.27 -10.09
CA ASN A 570 -13.19 -1.88 -10.10
C ASN A 570 -12.91 -1.37 -11.52
N LEU A 571 -12.22 -2.17 -12.34
CA LEU A 571 -11.87 -1.80 -13.72
C LEU A 571 -13.09 -1.69 -14.65
N ARG A 572 -14.14 -2.51 -14.42
CA ARG A 572 -15.43 -2.44 -15.16
C ARG A 572 -16.34 -1.30 -14.70
N THR A 573 -15.98 -0.61 -13.63
CA THR A 573 -16.81 0.47 -13.10
C THR A 573 -16.52 1.77 -13.86
N PRO A 574 -17.47 2.33 -14.61
CA PRO A 574 -17.30 3.64 -15.25
C PRO A 574 -16.90 4.71 -14.23
N ASP A 575 -15.93 5.54 -14.60
CA ASP A 575 -15.43 6.66 -13.78
C ASP A 575 -14.83 6.26 -12.41
N MET A 576 -14.62 4.99 -12.11
CA MET A 576 -13.85 4.59 -10.94
C MET A 576 -12.39 5.06 -11.11
N ALA A 577 -11.81 5.62 -10.05
CA ALA A 577 -10.46 6.19 -10.11
C ALA A 577 -9.36 5.22 -9.68
N GLY A 578 -9.70 4.11 -9.05
CA GLY A 578 -8.72 3.13 -8.59
C GLY A 578 -9.19 2.27 -7.43
N PHE A 579 -8.27 1.49 -6.91
CA PHE A 579 -8.42 0.69 -5.70
C PHE A 579 -7.13 0.67 -4.87
N GLN A 580 -7.22 0.28 -3.61
CA GLN A 580 -6.10 0.05 -2.70
C GLN A 580 -6.29 -1.33 -2.06
N LEU A 581 -5.50 -2.32 -2.49
CA LEU A 581 -5.59 -3.68 -1.96
C LEU A 581 -5.19 -3.76 -0.48
N LEU A 582 -5.87 -4.55 0.27
CA LEU A 582 -5.43 -5.13 1.53
C LEU A 582 -5.43 -6.66 1.36
N ASP A 583 -4.38 -7.29 0.88
CA ASP A 583 -3.20 -6.64 0.41
C ASP A 583 -2.50 -7.50 -0.66
N LEU A 584 -1.47 -7.00 -1.28
CA LEU A 584 -0.57 -7.79 -2.12
C LEU A 584 0.41 -8.61 -1.26
N GLN A 585 0.82 -8.07 -0.09
CA GLN A 585 1.75 -8.64 0.88
C GLN A 585 1.00 -9.13 2.11
N ASP A 586 1.45 -10.22 2.71
CA ASP A 586 0.95 -10.66 4.00
C ASP A 586 1.21 -9.62 5.09
N TYR A 587 0.22 -9.50 5.97
CA TYR A 587 0.26 -8.61 7.11
C TYR A 587 0.06 -9.41 8.42
N PRO A 588 1.11 -10.09 8.91
CA PRO A 588 1.00 -10.96 10.06
C PRO A 588 0.92 -10.22 11.41
N GLY A 589 0.72 -8.91 11.40
CA GLY A 589 0.57 -8.06 12.57
C GLY A 589 -0.80 -8.14 13.19
N GLN A 590 -1.78 -7.45 12.66
CA GLN A 590 -3.12 -7.36 13.21
C GLN A 590 -3.96 -8.59 12.81
N GLY A 591 -4.24 -9.48 13.79
CA GLY A 591 -5.06 -10.66 13.55
C GLY A 591 -4.43 -11.75 12.68
N THR A 592 -3.13 -11.66 12.41
CA THR A 592 -2.40 -12.54 11.50
C THR A 592 -3.04 -12.58 10.11
N ALA A 593 -3.16 -11.41 9.48
CA ALA A 593 -3.73 -11.25 8.14
C ALA A 593 -2.77 -11.79 7.07
N LEU A 594 -2.95 -13.04 6.67
CA LEU A 594 -2.20 -13.69 5.59
C LEU A 594 -3.01 -13.57 4.29
N VAL A 595 -3.20 -12.35 3.84
CA VAL A 595 -4.08 -11.99 2.72
C VAL A 595 -3.32 -11.70 1.43
N GLY A 596 -2.00 -11.67 1.46
CA GLY A 596 -1.16 -11.40 0.31
C GLY A 596 -0.89 -12.62 -0.58
N VAL A 597 -0.62 -12.38 -1.85
CA VAL A 597 0.02 -13.37 -2.74
C VAL A 597 1.55 -13.36 -2.58
N LEU A 598 2.06 -12.34 -1.91
CA LEU A 598 3.43 -12.25 -1.39
C LEU A 598 3.41 -12.46 0.12
N ASP A 599 4.47 -13.07 0.66
CA ASP A 599 4.64 -13.22 2.09
C ASP A 599 5.05 -11.91 2.78
N ALA A 600 5.27 -11.93 4.09
CA ALA A 600 5.65 -10.75 4.86
C ALA A 600 7.03 -10.15 4.46
N PHE A 601 7.83 -10.89 3.69
CA PHE A 601 9.14 -10.47 3.16
C PHE A 601 9.08 -10.00 1.70
N MET A 602 7.88 -9.87 1.11
CA MET A 602 7.66 -9.55 -0.29
C MET A 602 8.08 -10.66 -1.27
N ASP A 603 8.27 -11.89 -0.80
CA ASP A 603 8.56 -13.04 -1.66
C ASP A 603 7.25 -13.69 -2.16
N ASN A 604 7.26 -14.14 -3.43
CA ASN A 604 6.11 -14.82 -4.02
C ASN A 604 5.84 -16.16 -3.31
N LYS A 605 4.59 -16.36 -2.86
CA LYS A 605 4.12 -17.58 -2.20
C LYS A 605 3.90 -18.77 -3.16
N GLY A 606 4.17 -18.59 -4.46
CA GLY A 606 3.99 -19.63 -5.49
C GLY A 606 2.52 -19.87 -5.86
N LEU A 607 1.64 -18.91 -5.60
CA LEU A 607 0.21 -18.99 -5.86
C LEU A 607 -0.17 -18.47 -7.24
N VAL A 608 0.46 -17.39 -7.67
CA VAL A 608 0.26 -16.74 -8.97
C VAL A 608 1.56 -16.05 -9.41
N ALA A 609 1.90 -16.17 -10.69
CA ALA A 609 3.04 -15.46 -11.26
C ALA A 609 2.68 -13.99 -11.53
N PRO A 610 3.64 -13.06 -11.48
CA PRO A 610 3.41 -11.65 -11.81
C PRO A 610 2.77 -11.46 -13.19
N GLU A 611 3.25 -12.18 -14.20
CA GLU A 611 2.74 -12.10 -15.57
C GLU A 611 1.29 -12.60 -15.69
N GLU A 612 0.87 -13.52 -14.83
CA GLU A 612 -0.52 -13.97 -14.76
C GLU A 612 -1.40 -12.95 -14.05
N TRP A 613 -0.94 -12.42 -12.91
CA TRP A 613 -1.64 -11.38 -12.15
C TRP A 613 -1.87 -10.12 -13.00
N ARG A 614 -0.92 -9.72 -13.84
CA ARG A 614 -1.03 -8.57 -14.74
C ARG A 614 -2.11 -8.71 -15.82
N ARG A 615 -2.65 -9.89 -16.08
CA ARG A 615 -3.78 -10.05 -17.01
C ARG A 615 -5.02 -9.30 -16.56
N TRP A 616 -5.19 -9.08 -15.25
CA TRP A 616 -6.32 -8.36 -14.64
C TRP A 616 -5.93 -7.18 -13.75
N CYS A 617 -4.63 -6.94 -13.58
CA CYS A 617 -4.11 -5.85 -12.76
C CYS A 617 -2.95 -5.17 -13.50
N ASP A 618 -3.26 -4.42 -14.54
CA ASP A 618 -2.27 -3.68 -15.34
C ASP A 618 -2.86 -2.37 -15.87
N GLU A 619 -2.04 -1.56 -16.54
CA GLU A 619 -2.47 -0.31 -17.19
C GLU A 619 -3.46 -0.53 -18.36
N VAL A 620 -3.43 -1.72 -18.97
CA VAL A 620 -4.39 -2.13 -20.00
C VAL A 620 -4.90 -3.53 -19.69
N VAL A 621 -6.21 -3.67 -19.52
CA VAL A 621 -6.86 -4.96 -19.23
C VAL A 621 -8.03 -5.20 -20.18
N LEU A 622 -8.05 -6.41 -20.79
CA LEU A 622 -9.16 -6.87 -21.62
C LEU A 622 -10.22 -7.52 -20.74
N LEU A 623 -11.46 -7.06 -20.81
CA LEU A 623 -12.57 -7.45 -19.95
C LEU A 623 -13.64 -8.19 -20.76
N ALA A 624 -14.20 -9.26 -20.17
CA ALA A 624 -15.38 -9.95 -20.66
C ALA A 624 -16.48 -9.92 -19.60
N GLU A 625 -17.63 -9.41 -19.95
CA GLU A 625 -18.81 -9.29 -19.09
C GLU A 625 -19.77 -10.43 -19.38
N MET A 626 -19.70 -11.49 -18.55
CA MET A 626 -20.52 -12.69 -18.62
C MET A 626 -21.56 -12.67 -17.50
N PRO A 627 -22.84 -12.89 -17.79
CA PRO A 627 -23.90 -12.90 -16.76
C PRO A 627 -23.78 -14.10 -15.79
N ARG A 628 -23.03 -15.14 -16.14
CA ARG A 628 -22.81 -16.34 -15.33
C ARG A 628 -21.60 -17.13 -15.83
N TYR A 629 -21.08 -18.02 -15.00
CA TYR A 629 -19.99 -18.93 -15.36
C TYR A 629 -20.47 -20.33 -15.78
N THR A 630 -21.71 -20.70 -15.45
CA THR A 630 -22.27 -22.06 -15.72
C THR A 630 -23.43 -22.00 -16.70
N TYR A 631 -23.39 -22.88 -17.68
CA TYR A 631 -24.34 -22.96 -18.78
C TYR A 631 -24.81 -24.40 -19.01
N ASN A 632 -25.96 -24.55 -19.60
CA ASN A 632 -26.39 -25.83 -20.15
C ASN A 632 -26.11 -25.91 -21.65
N GLU A 633 -25.98 -27.13 -22.17
CA GLU A 633 -25.88 -27.34 -23.61
C GLU A 633 -27.10 -26.79 -24.34
N GLY A 634 -26.90 -26.17 -25.47
CA GLY A 634 -27.94 -25.54 -26.27
C GLY A 634 -28.28 -24.11 -25.85
N GLU A 635 -27.74 -23.61 -24.74
CA GLU A 635 -27.85 -22.19 -24.37
C GLU A 635 -26.88 -21.33 -25.20
N MET A 636 -27.15 -20.01 -25.19
CA MET A 636 -26.29 -19.01 -25.80
C MET A 636 -25.30 -18.45 -24.76
N LEU A 637 -24.04 -18.36 -25.14
CA LEU A 637 -23.04 -17.58 -24.43
C LEU A 637 -23.09 -16.15 -24.98
N GLU A 638 -23.63 -15.23 -24.20
CA GLU A 638 -23.69 -13.81 -24.49
C GLU A 638 -22.67 -13.08 -23.64
N VAL A 639 -21.78 -12.29 -24.26
CA VAL A 639 -20.68 -11.60 -23.56
C VAL A 639 -20.46 -10.24 -24.18
N ASP A 640 -20.45 -9.20 -23.36
CA ASP A 640 -19.95 -7.89 -23.75
C ASP A 640 -18.44 -7.81 -23.50
N LEU A 641 -17.71 -7.27 -24.46
CA LEU A 641 -16.26 -7.07 -24.38
C LEU A 641 -15.94 -5.60 -24.15
N ALA A 642 -15.06 -5.34 -23.19
CA ALA A 642 -14.56 -4.01 -22.88
C ALA A 642 -13.03 -4.02 -22.78
N VAL A 643 -12.43 -2.85 -22.83
CA VAL A 643 -11.01 -2.63 -22.50
C VAL A 643 -10.89 -1.50 -21.49
N ALA A 644 -10.19 -1.75 -20.41
CA ALA A 644 -9.74 -0.71 -19.48
C ALA A 644 -8.37 -0.21 -19.97
N ASP A 645 -8.34 0.97 -20.63
CA ASP A 645 -7.14 1.58 -21.22
C ASP A 645 -6.70 2.81 -20.44
N TYR A 646 -5.74 2.59 -19.53
CA TYR A 646 -5.10 3.62 -18.70
C TYR A 646 -3.58 3.72 -18.98
N GLY A 647 -3.09 3.09 -20.05
CA GLY A 647 -1.69 3.13 -20.47
C GLY A 647 -1.26 4.48 -21.08
N ASN A 648 0.00 4.64 -21.40
CA ASN A 648 0.51 5.86 -22.04
C ASN A 648 0.35 5.91 -23.56
N ARG A 649 -0.02 4.79 -24.20
CA ARG A 649 -0.22 4.63 -25.63
C ARG A 649 -1.72 4.57 -25.97
N ALA A 650 -2.14 5.28 -26.99
CA ALA A 650 -3.49 5.14 -27.51
C ALA A 650 -3.67 3.78 -28.20
N LEU A 651 -4.78 3.11 -27.93
CA LEU A 651 -5.12 1.79 -28.48
C LEU A 651 -6.14 1.84 -29.62
N ALA A 652 -6.62 3.04 -29.99
CA ALA A 652 -7.60 3.23 -31.04
C ALA A 652 -7.13 2.58 -32.35
N GLY A 653 -7.98 1.73 -32.96
CA GLY A 653 -7.66 1.00 -34.19
C GLY A 653 -6.90 -0.31 -34.00
N ASP A 654 -6.40 -0.63 -32.79
CA ASP A 654 -5.83 -1.95 -32.49
C ASP A 654 -6.92 -3.04 -32.58
N THR A 655 -6.50 -4.28 -32.78
CA THR A 655 -7.43 -5.41 -32.95
C THR A 655 -7.44 -6.30 -31.72
N LEU A 656 -8.60 -6.48 -31.09
CA LEU A 656 -8.87 -7.52 -30.11
C LEU A 656 -9.32 -8.80 -30.83
N VAL A 657 -8.70 -9.93 -30.48
CA VAL A 657 -9.12 -11.27 -30.90
C VAL A 657 -9.70 -12.00 -29.70
N TRP A 658 -10.86 -12.60 -29.88
CA TRP A 658 -11.43 -13.52 -28.90
C TRP A 658 -11.49 -14.94 -29.45
N LYS A 659 -11.32 -15.94 -28.56
CA LYS A 659 -11.35 -17.37 -28.89
C LYS A 659 -12.09 -18.11 -27.76
N LEU A 660 -13.14 -18.83 -28.11
CA LEU A 660 -13.76 -19.78 -27.19
C LEU A 660 -13.10 -21.15 -27.39
N CYS A 661 -12.46 -21.65 -26.34
CA CYS A 661 -11.63 -22.85 -26.40
C CYS A 661 -12.16 -23.96 -25.49
N HIS A 662 -11.99 -25.23 -25.90
CA HIS A 662 -12.09 -26.44 -25.07
C HIS A 662 -10.69 -27.07 -25.01
N GLY A 663 -9.98 -26.86 -23.93
CA GLY A 663 -8.53 -27.09 -23.85
C GLY A 663 -7.81 -26.26 -24.90
N ASP A 664 -7.05 -26.93 -25.81
CA ASP A 664 -6.31 -26.22 -26.88
C ASP A 664 -7.12 -26.11 -28.20
N VAL A 665 -8.33 -26.65 -28.23
CA VAL A 665 -9.16 -26.63 -29.45
C VAL A 665 -10.02 -25.36 -29.46
N VAL A 666 -9.81 -24.50 -30.46
CA VAL A 666 -10.68 -23.35 -30.73
C VAL A 666 -12.00 -23.83 -31.28
N VAL A 667 -13.10 -23.54 -30.59
CA VAL A 667 -14.47 -23.89 -30.97
C VAL A 667 -15.09 -22.77 -31.80
N GLU A 668 -14.86 -21.54 -31.39
CA GLU A 668 -15.35 -20.31 -32.09
C GLU A 668 -14.35 -19.18 -31.87
N ASN A 669 -14.33 -18.20 -32.74
CA ASN A 669 -13.45 -17.02 -32.61
C ASN A 669 -13.97 -15.82 -33.41
N GLY A 670 -13.44 -14.66 -33.10
CA GLY A 670 -13.73 -13.44 -33.83
C GLY A 670 -12.70 -12.33 -33.59
N ARG A 671 -12.93 -11.20 -34.22
CA ARG A 671 -12.06 -10.01 -34.12
C ARG A 671 -12.92 -8.76 -34.00
N MET A 672 -12.44 -7.80 -33.20
CA MET A 672 -13.05 -6.49 -33.03
C MET A 672 -11.95 -5.41 -33.08
N VAL A 673 -12.29 -4.24 -33.59
CA VAL A 673 -11.38 -3.09 -33.60
C VAL A 673 -11.69 -2.22 -32.37
N LEU A 674 -10.64 -1.82 -31.65
CA LEU A 674 -10.80 -0.97 -30.48
C LEU A 674 -11.27 0.44 -30.88
N PRO A 675 -12.24 1.03 -30.18
CA PRO A 675 -12.74 2.37 -30.44
C PRO A 675 -11.73 3.45 -30.08
N GLU A 676 -12.02 4.68 -30.46
CA GLU A 676 -11.31 5.86 -29.95
C GLU A 676 -11.71 6.14 -28.50
N GLY A 677 -10.76 6.62 -27.70
CA GLY A 677 -10.98 7.00 -26.31
C GLY A 677 -9.90 6.53 -25.36
N ARG A 678 -10.16 6.71 -24.07
CA ARG A 678 -9.32 6.31 -22.93
C ARG A 678 -10.22 5.93 -21.77
N GLY A 679 -9.68 5.19 -20.79
CA GLY A 679 -10.44 4.68 -19.67
C GLY A 679 -11.16 3.38 -20.00
N LEU A 680 -12.34 3.18 -19.46
CA LEU A 680 -13.17 2.01 -19.79
C LEU A 680 -13.91 2.25 -21.11
N LEU A 681 -13.66 1.38 -22.09
CA LEU A 681 -14.20 1.48 -23.45
C LEU A 681 -14.95 0.20 -23.82
N ASP A 682 -16.17 0.33 -24.31
CA ASP A 682 -16.95 -0.78 -24.88
C ASP A 682 -16.38 -1.16 -26.24
N VAL A 683 -16.08 -2.46 -26.44
CA VAL A 683 -15.51 -2.98 -27.68
C VAL A 683 -16.55 -3.65 -28.56
N GLY A 684 -17.53 -4.34 -27.95
CA GLY A 684 -18.62 -4.96 -28.66
C GLY A 684 -19.16 -6.22 -28.00
N HIS A 685 -20.09 -6.87 -28.65
CA HIS A 685 -20.84 -8.02 -28.14
C HIS A 685 -20.52 -9.29 -28.93
N ILE A 686 -20.40 -10.43 -28.22
CA ILE A 686 -20.30 -11.76 -28.83
C ILE A 686 -21.48 -12.62 -28.40
N ASN A 687 -21.91 -13.50 -29.31
CA ASN A 687 -23.04 -14.38 -29.10
C ASN A 687 -22.71 -15.74 -29.73
N VAL A 688 -22.50 -16.77 -28.88
CA VAL A 688 -22.01 -18.08 -29.32
C VAL A 688 -22.94 -19.20 -28.84
N PRO A 689 -23.50 -20.02 -29.73
CA PRO A 689 -24.32 -21.19 -29.33
C PRO A 689 -23.39 -22.25 -28.71
N LEU A 690 -23.76 -22.73 -27.53
CA LEU A 690 -23.03 -23.79 -26.81
C LEU A 690 -23.52 -25.16 -27.31
N ALA A 691 -22.73 -25.82 -28.16
CA ALA A 691 -23.06 -27.05 -28.82
C ALA A 691 -23.29 -28.22 -27.83
N THR A 692 -24.23 -29.11 -28.17
CA THR A 692 -24.56 -30.32 -27.43
C THR A 692 -23.45 -31.38 -27.57
N ARG A 693 -22.87 -31.86 -26.45
CA ARG A 693 -21.75 -32.81 -26.39
C ARG A 693 -21.95 -33.96 -25.40
N SER A 694 -23.08 -34.05 -24.72
CA SER A 694 -23.45 -35.07 -23.72
C SER A 694 -22.50 -35.30 -22.53
N LYS A 695 -21.50 -34.45 -22.34
CA LYS A 695 -20.57 -34.48 -21.19
C LYS A 695 -20.29 -33.04 -20.69
N ALA A 696 -20.25 -32.92 -19.37
CA ALA A 696 -19.81 -31.69 -18.74
C ALA A 696 -18.36 -31.33 -19.15
N ARG A 697 -18.10 -30.05 -19.39
CA ARG A 697 -16.79 -29.58 -19.81
C ARG A 697 -16.52 -28.17 -19.33
N ARG A 698 -15.26 -27.90 -19.02
CA ARG A 698 -14.73 -26.54 -18.86
C ARG A 698 -14.35 -26.02 -20.23
N MET A 699 -14.65 -24.75 -20.48
CA MET A 699 -14.22 -23.99 -21.64
C MET A 699 -13.55 -22.70 -21.15
N ASP A 700 -12.73 -22.08 -22.00
CA ASP A 700 -12.06 -20.82 -21.69
C ASP A 700 -12.35 -19.82 -22.82
N LEU A 701 -12.88 -18.65 -22.47
CA LEU A 701 -12.96 -17.49 -23.36
C LEU A 701 -11.64 -16.73 -23.23
N ARG A 702 -10.79 -16.78 -24.26
CA ARG A 702 -9.47 -16.16 -24.32
C ARG A 702 -9.53 -14.88 -25.12
N LEU A 703 -8.96 -13.80 -24.59
CA LEU A 703 -8.86 -12.48 -25.21
C LEU A 703 -7.39 -12.15 -25.46
N GLU A 704 -7.08 -11.51 -26.57
CA GLU A 704 -5.72 -11.15 -27.00
C GLU A 704 -5.74 -9.83 -27.75
N LEU A 705 -4.89 -8.87 -27.39
CA LEU A 705 -4.63 -7.67 -28.19
C LEU A 705 -3.48 -7.94 -29.14
N VAL A 706 -3.78 -7.96 -30.44
CA VAL A 706 -2.86 -8.41 -31.49
C VAL A 706 -1.57 -7.60 -31.49
N GLY A 707 -0.44 -8.31 -31.50
CA GLY A 707 0.90 -7.68 -31.56
C GLY A 707 1.42 -7.17 -30.21
N THR A 708 0.75 -7.54 -29.13
CA THR A 708 1.17 -7.25 -27.76
C THR A 708 1.17 -8.54 -26.93
N ASP A 709 1.62 -8.48 -25.69
CA ASP A 709 1.51 -9.52 -24.68
C ASP A 709 0.25 -9.36 -23.79
N ILE A 710 -0.63 -8.39 -24.09
CA ILE A 710 -1.87 -8.13 -23.36
C ILE A 710 -2.89 -9.21 -23.69
N THR A 711 -3.22 -10.02 -22.68
CA THR A 711 -4.18 -11.14 -22.79
C THR A 711 -5.02 -11.25 -21.54
N ASN A 712 -6.21 -11.85 -21.65
CA ASN A 712 -7.01 -12.27 -20.52
C ASN A 712 -7.76 -13.57 -20.85
N SER A 713 -8.28 -14.31 -19.87
CA SER A 713 -8.99 -15.55 -20.10
C SER A 713 -10.03 -15.81 -19.00
N TYR A 714 -11.24 -16.20 -19.38
CA TYR A 714 -12.36 -16.43 -18.46
C TYR A 714 -12.82 -17.87 -18.58
N PRO A 715 -12.84 -18.66 -17.48
CA PRO A 715 -13.38 -20.01 -17.50
C PRO A 715 -14.91 -19.99 -17.54
N LEU A 716 -15.49 -20.98 -18.18
CA LEU A 716 -16.91 -21.28 -18.07
C LEU A 716 -17.14 -22.79 -18.12
N TRP A 717 -18.25 -23.24 -17.54
CA TRP A 717 -18.60 -24.65 -17.47
C TRP A 717 -19.90 -24.90 -18.20
N VAL A 718 -19.92 -25.91 -19.07
CA VAL A 718 -21.08 -26.29 -19.86
C VAL A 718 -21.50 -27.71 -19.48
N TYR A 719 -22.69 -27.85 -19.00
CA TYR A 719 -23.26 -29.11 -18.56
C TYR A 719 -24.25 -29.65 -19.58
N PRO A 720 -24.42 -30.99 -19.68
CA PRO A 720 -25.51 -31.58 -20.47
C PRO A 720 -26.85 -31.02 -20.01
N ALA A 721 -27.77 -30.79 -20.95
CA ALA A 721 -29.17 -30.47 -20.62
C ALA A 721 -29.74 -31.60 -19.73
N GLY A 722 -30.36 -31.21 -18.61
CA GLY A 722 -30.80 -32.13 -17.58
C GLY A 722 -31.71 -33.25 -18.13
N GLY A 723 -31.34 -34.50 -17.84
CA GLY A 723 -32.19 -35.68 -18.00
C GLY A 723 -32.80 -36.09 -16.66
N GLU A 724 -33.76 -37.04 -16.68
CA GLU A 724 -34.24 -37.63 -15.44
C GLU A 724 -33.06 -38.30 -14.69
N LEU A 725 -32.83 -37.88 -13.45
CA LEU A 725 -31.84 -38.51 -12.58
C LEU A 725 -32.32 -39.94 -12.23
N SER A 726 -31.59 -40.96 -12.71
CA SER A 726 -31.77 -42.30 -12.23
C SER A 726 -30.75 -42.59 -11.12
N PRO A 727 -31.15 -42.64 -9.85
CA PRO A 727 -30.23 -42.88 -8.74
C PRO A 727 -29.63 -44.30 -8.72
N GLY A 728 -30.09 -45.22 -9.62
CA GLY A 728 -29.68 -46.61 -9.57
C GLY A 728 -30.00 -47.25 -8.21
N ASP A 729 -28.99 -47.88 -7.58
CA ASP A 729 -29.12 -48.50 -6.25
C ASP A 729 -28.88 -47.51 -5.09
N VAL A 730 -28.69 -46.20 -5.37
CA VAL A 730 -28.47 -45.18 -4.35
C VAL A 730 -29.81 -44.66 -3.83
N ILE A 731 -30.03 -44.77 -2.53
CA ILE A 731 -31.20 -44.21 -1.86
C ILE A 731 -30.98 -42.69 -1.67
N ILE A 732 -31.86 -41.88 -2.25
CA ILE A 732 -31.86 -40.42 -1.99
C ILE A 732 -32.78 -40.15 -0.80
N ALA A 733 -32.24 -39.57 0.27
CA ALA A 733 -32.98 -39.29 1.50
C ALA A 733 -32.83 -37.87 1.94
N SER A 734 -33.90 -37.22 2.43
CA SER A 734 -33.84 -35.87 3.03
C SER A 734 -33.53 -35.85 4.54
N SER A 735 -33.54 -37.02 5.19
CA SER A 735 -33.22 -37.19 6.60
C SER A 735 -32.72 -38.60 6.92
N LEU A 736 -31.99 -38.74 8.03
CA LEU A 736 -31.57 -40.06 8.56
C LEU A 736 -32.69 -40.69 9.35
N SER A 737 -33.77 -41.12 8.66
CA SER A 737 -34.84 -41.91 9.26
C SER A 737 -34.36 -43.29 9.72
N ASP A 738 -35.18 -43.99 10.53
CA ASP A 738 -34.87 -45.37 10.96
C ASP A 738 -34.69 -46.31 9.77
N ASP A 739 -35.49 -46.16 8.73
CA ASP A 739 -35.40 -46.95 7.52
C ASP A 739 -34.09 -46.67 6.74
N VAL A 740 -33.71 -45.42 6.60
CA VAL A 740 -32.45 -45.02 5.97
C VAL A 740 -31.26 -45.53 6.78
N THR A 741 -31.32 -45.41 8.10
CA THR A 741 -30.29 -45.91 9.01
C THR A 741 -30.15 -47.42 8.94
N LYS A 742 -31.27 -48.12 8.83
CA LYS A 742 -31.32 -49.59 8.65
C LYS A 742 -30.75 -50.00 7.29
N ALA A 743 -31.08 -49.29 6.22
CA ALA A 743 -30.52 -49.51 4.89
C ALA A 743 -29.01 -49.35 4.87
N LEU A 744 -28.49 -48.30 5.47
CA LEU A 744 -27.03 -48.06 5.63
C LEU A 744 -26.36 -49.21 6.39
N ARG A 745 -26.93 -49.66 7.52
CA ARG A 745 -26.40 -50.80 8.30
C ARG A 745 -26.37 -52.10 7.48
N ASN A 746 -27.27 -52.21 6.51
CA ASN A 746 -27.36 -53.36 5.59
C ASN A 746 -26.49 -53.20 4.32
N GLY A 747 -25.66 -52.16 4.26
CA GLY A 747 -24.69 -51.93 3.19
C GLY A 747 -25.23 -51.15 1.99
N ALA A 748 -26.40 -50.50 2.09
CA ALA A 748 -26.92 -49.65 1.03
C ALA A 748 -26.14 -48.35 0.93
N SER A 749 -25.98 -47.81 -0.29
CA SER A 749 -25.46 -46.46 -0.54
C SER A 749 -26.60 -45.46 -0.40
N VAL A 750 -26.38 -44.42 0.35
CA VAL A 750 -27.37 -43.34 0.57
C VAL A 750 -26.77 -41.99 0.25
N LEU A 751 -27.46 -41.22 -0.57
CA LEU A 751 -27.21 -39.78 -0.75
C LEU A 751 -28.16 -39.02 0.19
N LEU A 752 -27.62 -38.41 1.26
CA LEU A 752 -28.39 -37.56 2.16
C LEU A 752 -28.40 -36.15 1.58
N ALA A 753 -29.60 -35.71 1.13
CA ALA A 753 -29.83 -34.35 0.61
C ALA A 753 -30.93 -33.69 1.47
N PRO A 754 -30.56 -33.11 2.65
CA PRO A 754 -31.53 -32.49 3.54
C PRO A 754 -32.11 -31.22 2.90
N SER A 755 -33.37 -30.91 3.25
CA SER A 755 -33.95 -29.65 2.79
C SER A 755 -33.22 -28.44 3.38
N ARG A 756 -33.18 -27.34 2.64
CA ARG A 756 -32.57 -26.10 3.09
C ARG A 756 -33.09 -25.66 4.48
N SER A 757 -34.38 -25.82 4.75
CA SER A 757 -34.97 -25.48 6.05
C SER A 757 -34.43 -26.31 7.23
N ILE A 758 -34.01 -27.56 7.00
CA ILE A 758 -33.37 -28.40 8.02
C ILE A 758 -31.94 -27.92 8.24
N VAL A 759 -31.20 -27.64 7.15
CA VAL A 759 -29.82 -27.14 7.20
C VAL A 759 -29.79 -25.79 7.92
N ASP A 760 -30.65 -24.84 7.53
CA ASP A 760 -30.74 -23.50 8.10
C ASP A 760 -31.10 -23.52 9.61
N SER A 761 -31.82 -24.53 10.09
CA SER A 761 -32.21 -24.64 11.50
C SER A 761 -31.12 -25.24 12.40
N THR A 762 -30.11 -25.91 11.82
CA THR A 762 -29.13 -26.74 12.55
C THR A 762 -27.70 -26.32 12.31
N THR A 763 -27.45 -25.44 11.37
CA THR A 763 -26.11 -25.01 10.96
C THR A 763 -26.03 -23.48 10.89
N VAL A 764 -24.81 -22.97 10.92
CA VAL A 764 -24.53 -21.59 10.53
C VAL A 764 -24.11 -21.62 9.07
N GLY A 765 -24.68 -20.70 8.26
CA GLY A 765 -24.33 -20.61 6.84
C GLY A 765 -22.83 -20.35 6.67
N ALA A 766 -22.17 -21.16 5.84
CA ALA A 766 -20.81 -20.90 5.40
C ALA A 766 -20.85 -19.91 4.22
N LEU A 767 -19.94 -18.96 4.23
CA LEU A 767 -19.80 -18.03 3.13
C LEU A 767 -19.03 -18.68 1.97
N PHE A 768 -19.43 -18.39 0.72
CA PHE A 768 -18.73 -18.86 -0.47
C PHE A 768 -17.34 -18.19 -0.61
N MET A 769 -17.28 -16.90 -0.37
CA MET A 769 -16.06 -16.12 -0.25
C MET A 769 -15.35 -16.44 1.06
N THR A 770 -14.04 -16.27 1.12
CA THR A 770 -13.29 -16.39 2.38
C THR A 770 -13.78 -15.34 3.37
N ASP A 771 -13.87 -15.76 4.65
CA ASP A 771 -14.23 -14.86 5.73
C ASP A 771 -13.04 -13.98 6.11
N TYR A 772 -13.27 -12.98 6.97
CA TYR A 772 -12.24 -12.03 7.35
C TYR A 772 -11.06 -12.68 8.08
N TRP A 773 -9.88 -12.19 7.80
CA TRP A 773 -8.63 -12.54 8.46
C TRP A 773 -8.70 -12.37 9.98
N ASN A 774 -9.39 -11.36 10.52
CA ASN A 774 -9.56 -11.17 11.97
C ASN A 774 -10.86 -11.81 12.48
N TYR A 775 -10.99 -13.11 12.29
CA TYR A 775 -12.18 -13.88 12.71
C TYR A 775 -12.60 -13.59 14.15
N ARG A 776 -11.65 -13.46 15.10
CA ARG A 776 -11.99 -13.20 16.49
C ARG A 776 -12.72 -11.88 16.69
N MET A 777 -12.26 -10.82 16.04
CA MET A 777 -12.87 -9.49 16.10
C MET A 777 -14.27 -9.53 15.47
N PHE A 778 -14.40 -10.08 14.27
CA PHE A 778 -15.67 -10.11 13.54
C PHE A 778 -16.71 -11.04 14.22
N LYS A 779 -16.26 -12.13 14.84
CA LYS A 779 -17.11 -12.94 15.71
C LYS A 779 -17.68 -12.10 16.85
N THR A 780 -16.85 -11.36 17.57
CA THR A 780 -17.29 -10.50 18.68
C THR A 780 -18.25 -9.40 18.20
N ILE A 781 -17.99 -8.81 17.03
CA ILE A 781 -18.88 -7.82 16.42
C ILE A 781 -20.25 -8.46 16.09
N SER A 782 -20.25 -9.64 15.47
CA SER A 782 -21.49 -10.35 15.15
C SER A 782 -22.31 -10.68 16.40
N GLU A 783 -21.66 -11.22 17.44
CA GLU A 783 -22.28 -11.54 18.73
C GLU A 783 -22.90 -10.28 19.39
N ASN A 784 -22.16 -9.16 19.41
CA ASN A 784 -22.63 -7.89 20.01
C ASN A 784 -23.83 -7.29 19.24
N ASN A 785 -23.93 -7.55 17.95
CA ASN A 785 -25.02 -7.09 17.10
C ASN A 785 -26.15 -8.11 16.94
N ASN A 786 -26.13 -9.24 17.68
CA ASN A 786 -27.08 -10.33 17.57
C ASN A 786 -27.20 -10.90 16.15
N ARG A 787 -26.09 -10.96 15.40
CA ARG A 787 -26.00 -11.55 14.07
C ARG A 787 -25.44 -12.97 14.14
N PRO A 788 -25.75 -13.84 13.19
CA PRO A 788 -25.09 -15.13 13.08
C PRO A 788 -23.57 -14.97 12.97
N VAL A 789 -22.85 -15.87 13.64
CA VAL A 789 -21.38 -15.92 13.55
C VAL A 789 -21.02 -16.85 12.39
N SER A 790 -20.22 -16.35 11.43
CA SER A 790 -19.68 -17.21 10.38
C SER A 790 -18.77 -18.29 10.99
N PRO A 791 -18.80 -19.54 10.47
CA PRO A 791 -17.86 -20.57 10.91
C PRO A 791 -16.42 -20.30 10.49
N GLY A 792 -16.17 -19.31 9.60
CA GLY A 792 -14.90 -19.07 8.92
C GLY A 792 -14.66 -20.09 7.81
N THR A 793 -14.30 -19.63 6.62
CA THR A 793 -13.98 -20.49 5.47
C THR A 793 -12.81 -19.91 4.69
N MET A 794 -12.03 -20.77 4.07
CA MET A 794 -10.99 -20.42 3.09
C MET A 794 -11.19 -21.19 1.78
N GLY A 795 -12.44 -21.62 1.52
CA GLY A 795 -12.80 -22.46 0.41
C GLY A 795 -12.62 -23.97 0.69
N LEU A 796 -12.62 -24.76 -0.36
CA LEU A 796 -12.60 -26.21 -0.31
C LEU A 796 -11.24 -26.75 -0.79
N LEU A 797 -10.74 -27.79 -0.13
CA LEU A 797 -9.71 -28.68 -0.69
C LEU A 797 -10.44 -29.87 -1.34
N ILE A 798 -10.27 -30.01 -2.66
CA ILE A 798 -11.06 -30.93 -3.48
C ILE A 798 -10.18 -32.05 -4.05
N ASN A 799 -10.59 -33.29 -3.90
CA ASN A 799 -10.02 -34.40 -4.68
C ASN A 799 -10.70 -34.46 -6.05
N ALA A 800 -10.22 -33.68 -7.00
CA ALA A 800 -10.79 -33.55 -8.34
C ALA A 800 -10.83 -34.88 -9.12
N SER A 801 -10.02 -35.88 -8.74
CA SER A 801 -10.00 -37.20 -9.37
C SER A 801 -11.03 -38.20 -8.77
N HIS A 802 -11.75 -37.80 -7.74
CA HIS A 802 -12.75 -38.67 -7.10
C HIS A 802 -13.85 -39.05 -8.09
N PRO A 803 -14.26 -40.34 -8.18
CA PRO A 803 -15.27 -40.79 -9.14
C PRO A 803 -16.61 -40.05 -9.07
N ALA A 804 -17.00 -39.56 -7.89
CA ALA A 804 -18.23 -38.77 -7.73
C ALA A 804 -18.19 -37.44 -8.52
N LEU A 805 -17.01 -36.93 -8.85
CA LEU A 805 -16.81 -35.68 -9.59
C LEU A 805 -16.56 -35.91 -11.09
N ALA A 806 -16.70 -37.17 -11.61
CA ALA A 806 -16.41 -37.47 -13.00
C ALA A 806 -17.26 -36.69 -14.03
N GLN A 807 -18.43 -36.21 -13.62
CA GLN A 807 -19.31 -35.34 -14.42
C GLN A 807 -19.33 -33.88 -13.95
N PHE A 808 -18.41 -33.52 -13.06
CA PHE A 808 -18.25 -32.15 -12.52
C PHE A 808 -16.78 -31.74 -12.67
N PRO A 809 -16.38 -31.25 -13.86
CA PRO A 809 -14.98 -30.89 -14.12
C PRO A 809 -14.52 -29.75 -13.21
N THR A 810 -13.73 -30.06 -12.20
CA THR A 810 -13.28 -29.17 -11.16
C THR A 810 -11.79 -29.27 -10.94
N ASP A 811 -11.21 -28.22 -10.39
CA ASP A 811 -9.83 -28.17 -9.90
C ASP A 811 -9.77 -28.67 -8.44
N TYR A 812 -8.57 -28.68 -7.85
CA TYR A 812 -8.33 -29.10 -6.46
C TYR A 812 -8.81 -28.09 -5.40
N HIS A 813 -9.34 -26.96 -5.84
CA HIS A 813 -9.80 -25.84 -5.01
C HIS A 813 -11.18 -25.36 -5.44
N THR A 814 -11.81 -24.50 -4.63
CA THR A 814 -13.05 -23.82 -4.98
C THR A 814 -12.92 -23.04 -6.28
N SER A 815 -13.95 -23.06 -7.10
CA SER A 815 -14.09 -22.23 -8.30
C SER A 815 -15.54 -21.74 -8.41
N TRP A 816 -15.82 -20.85 -9.35
CA TRP A 816 -17.12 -20.19 -9.51
C TRP A 816 -18.30 -21.14 -9.72
N GLN A 817 -18.07 -22.36 -10.22
CA GLN A 817 -19.12 -23.38 -10.37
C GLN A 817 -19.58 -23.98 -9.04
N TRP A 818 -18.84 -23.80 -7.93
CA TRP A 818 -19.19 -24.33 -6.62
C TRP A 818 -20.16 -23.45 -5.83
N ASP A 819 -20.55 -22.31 -6.39
CA ASP A 819 -21.57 -21.45 -5.78
C ASP A 819 -22.90 -22.22 -5.60
N GLY A 820 -23.45 -22.12 -4.41
CA GLY A 820 -24.70 -22.80 -4.05
C GLY A 820 -24.56 -24.28 -3.67
N ILE A 821 -23.34 -24.85 -3.63
CA ILE A 821 -23.02 -26.20 -3.13
C ILE A 821 -22.36 -26.12 -1.77
#